data_471911c86deaeeb863cf7016c0e90417
#
_entry.id   471911c86deaeeb863cf7016c0e90417
#
_cell.length_a   1.000
_cell.length_b   1.000
_cell.length_c   1.000
_cell.angle_alpha   90.00
_cell.angle_beta   90.00
_cell.angle_gamma   90.00
#
_symmetry.space_group_name_H-M   'P 1'
#
loop_
_entity.id
_entity.type
_entity.pdbx_description
1 polymer ?
#
loop_
_entity_poly.entity_id
_entity_poly.type
_entity_poly.pdbx_seq_one_letter_code
_entity_poly.pdbx_strand_id
1 'polypeptide(L)'
;MSSYLNQVFFYCNLSINEGNKFWKDDALVFLGCEPFPITLPVRWDSDPYSYRSWQRLLHTFCWIDKLIADYKYNKNIESMHTAVRYLLDWYQFSVKDDNSYAFRWKDDAVSFRVRRIAIIVRWALDDDNISEEMRADLIALAQLHLDNLLDSKLFQKNNHGLFQMRGLVTISTLLPQLNAADKAYSYAIEKINFLWKTQYGIENMHFENSPAYHLHIIREFEEILDSPEFKGAMFCFDMNDIEAVKSNLKYLFHPCGKGTLFGDSNIMDLDLPTVTGDHFFDETGYIILSGDMEHKLNSYLCLRAGFASNIHRHSDDFSFEWSEYGQVIITDSGKYSYDYDDPVRQYMTSTRAHNTVSVDDSQYPWWGDFKKNEFYSSAIQSYQKNDNISEVKIARLFKRLSVHFERKIYFDKGKILRINDSLTSYSGMRKFIQWFHFSLDFVVAKISSDLYLAQSMDLHVLIRTPKSINSYLQKGLKEPFYQGWISLKEKHLEPNFVLGVEVDDEKCILSTTFNVFPKTNKLDELDELDSIPSSNQLSYFKNKFNRFIDTGIYPFDKNDIDNLNSMRNDEWMAFTNHYAVNANTGLEVSGFRVGEAFFLFAIAGNELHLKGSISFAFYLMSGGEKIRIQWYSSEPRCVLLVPDYQGYKDIRVVGFVMDSTGKKISKNRPIETFSI
;
A
#
# COMPACT_ATOMS: atom_id res chain seq x y z
N MET A 1 34.39 -7.80 31.59
CA MET A 1 34.00 -8.65 30.44
C MET A 1 32.49 -8.89 30.38
N SER A 2 31.83 -9.40 31.43
CA SER A 2 30.36 -9.64 31.40
C SER A 2 29.51 -8.39 31.14
N SER A 3 29.95 -7.17 31.54
CA SER A 3 29.19 -5.93 31.35
C SER A 3 29.16 -5.45 29.89
N TYR A 4 30.24 -5.65 29.12
CA TYR A 4 30.33 -5.23 27.71
C TYR A 4 29.58 -6.17 26.78
N LEU A 5 29.72 -7.51 26.97
CA LEU A 5 28.89 -8.47 26.25
C LEU A 5 27.40 -8.30 26.57
N ASN A 6 27.06 -7.98 27.83
CA ASN A 6 25.68 -7.66 28.19
C ASN A 6 25.19 -6.36 27.50
N GLN A 7 26.05 -5.36 27.29
CA GLN A 7 25.72 -4.19 26.49
C GLN A 7 25.53 -4.53 25.02
N VAL A 8 26.41 -5.33 24.41
CA VAL A 8 26.31 -5.75 22.99
C VAL A 8 25.06 -6.59 22.76
N PHE A 9 24.74 -7.53 23.69
CA PHE A 9 23.50 -8.30 23.63
C PHE A 9 22.27 -7.44 23.93
N PHE A 10 22.40 -6.32 24.63
CA PHE A 10 21.31 -5.38 24.89
C PHE A 10 20.94 -4.60 23.62
N TYR A 11 21.93 -4.23 22.82
CA TYR A 11 21.76 -3.43 21.59
C TYR A 11 21.52 -4.24 20.30
N CYS A 12 21.81 -5.52 20.29
CA CYS A 12 21.14 -6.42 19.37
C CYS A 12 19.70 -6.56 19.87
N ASN A 13 18.80 -5.68 19.50
CA ASN A 13 17.38 -5.58 19.90
C ASN A 13 16.59 -6.90 19.71
N LEU A 14 17.24 -8.02 20.04
CA LEU A 14 16.79 -9.39 19.88
C LEU A 14 15.87 -9.74 21.05
N SER A 15 14.59 -9.49 20.90
CA SER A 15 13.59 -10.15 21.73
C SER A 15 13.52 -11.65 21.40
N ILE A 16 13.12 -12.49 22.37
CA ILE A 16 12.84 -13.92 22.07
C ILE A 16 11.84 -14.07 20.93
N ASN A 17 10.86 -13.16 20.83
CA ASN A 17 9.85 -13.15 19.79
C ASN A 17 10.46 -12.85 18.41
N GLU A 18 11.45 -11.98 18.31
CA GLU A 18 12.15 -11.68 17.05
C GLU A 18 13.07 -12.82 16.63
N GLY A 19 13.76 -13.47 17.57
CA GLY A 19 14.52 -14.68 17.29
C GLY A 19 13.66 -15.82 16.76
N ASN A 20 12.41 -15.94 17.23
CA ASN A 20 11.46 -16.95 16.74
C ASN A 20 10.83 -16.59 15.36
N LYS A 21 11.04 -15.40 14.84
CA LYS A 21 10.42 -14.95 13.57
C LYS A 21 10.82 -15.80 12.38
N PHE A 22 12.07 -16.27 12.33
CA PHE A 22 12.61 -17.04 11.23
C PHE A 22 12.91 -18.50 11.57
N TRP A 23 12.64 -18.95 12.80
CA TRP A 23 12.93 -20.31 13.26
C TRP A 23 11.80 -20.84 14.12
N LYS A 24 11.17 -21.92 13.69
CA LYS A 24 10.13 -22.63 14.43
C LYS A 24 10.33 -24.15 14.29
N ASP A 25 10.31 -24.88 15.40
CA ASP A 25 10.38 -26.35 15.43
C ASP A 25 11.55 -26.91 14.59
N ASP A 26 12.76 -26.35 14.78
CA ASP A 26 14.00 -26.68 14.05
C ASP A 26 13.93 -26.51 12.51
N ALA A 27 13.02 -25.68 12.07
CA ALA A 27 12.89 -25.29 10.66
C ALA A 27 12.96 -23.77 10.46
N LEU A 28 13.56 -23.35 9.35
CA LEU A 28 13.47 -21.95 8.91
C LEU A 28 12.07 -21.68 8.38
N VAL A 29 11.47 -20.60 8.87
CA VAL A 29 10.17 -20.12 8.42
C VAL A 29 10.37 -18.77 7.74
N PHE A 30 9.92 -18.66 6.50
CA PHE A 30 9.92 -17.40 5.78
C PHE A 30 8.54 -17.15 5.15
N LEU A 31 8.06 -15.91 5.18
CA LEU A 31 6.73 -15.55 4.69
C LEU A 31 6.48 -16.07 3.27
N GLY A 32 5.42 -16.85 3.11
CA GLY A 32 5.02 -17.43 1.83
C GLY A 32 5.77 -18.71 1.42
N CYS A 33 6.66 -19.23 2.29
CA CYS A 33 7.34 -20.50 2.08
C CYS A 33 6.93 -21.53 3.13
N GLU A 34 6.94 -22.82 2.77
CA GLU A 34 6.81 -23.90 3.74
C GLU A 34 8.02 -23.93 4.69
N PRO A 35 7.88 -24.41 5.93
CA PRO A 35 9.02 -24.55 6.85
C PRO A 35 10.12 -25.45 6.25
N PHE A 36 11.36 -24.99 6.29
CA PHE A 36 12.52 -25.69 5.78
C PHE A 36 13.40 -26.21 6.93
N PRO A 37 13.55 -27.53 7.13
CA PRO A 37 14.41 -28.09 8.16
C PRO A 37 15.87 -27.66 7.94
N ILE A 38 16.53 -27.13 8.99
CA ILE A 38 17.92 -26.75 8.94
C ILE A 38 18.74 -27.67 9.86
N THR A 39 19.59 -28.48 9.24
CA THR A 39 20.45 -29.45 9.94
C THR A 39 21.88 -29.36 9.47
N LEU A 40 22.86 -29.69 10.35
CA LEU A 40 24.27 -29.73 9.99
C LEU A 40 24.63 -31.07 9.33
N PRO A 41 25.43 -31.06 8.24
CA PRO A 41 25.90 -29.90 7.50
C PRO A 41 24.75 -29.22 6.70
N VAL A 42 24.76 -27.89 6.65
CA VAL A 42 23.73 -27.14 5.95
C VAL A 42 23.97 -27.15 4.44
N ARG A 43 22.93 -27.35 3.67
CA ARG A 43 22.96 -27.19 2.22
C ARG A 43 22.84 -25.72 1.84
N TRP A 44 23.95 -24.98 1.95
CA TRP A 44 24.02 -23.53 1.73
C TRP A 44 23.68 -23.09 0.30
N ASP A 45 23.79 -23.98 -0.66
CA ASP A 45 23.44 -23.78 -2.07
C ASP A 45 21.98 -24.12 -2.40
N SER A 46 21.19 -24.56 -1.42
CA SER A 46 19.82 -24.99 -1.69
C SER A 46 18.87 -23.83 -2.03
N ASP A 47 17.96 -24.09 -2.96
CA ASP A 47 16.88 -23.21 -3.34
C ASP A 47 15.58 -24.01 -3.55
N PRO A 48 14.95 -24.48 -2.46
CA PRO A 48 13.79 -25.35 -2.55
C PRO A 48 12.53 -24.66 -3.09
N TYR A 49 12.52 -23.33 -3.14
CA TYR A 49 11.35 -22.54 -3.50
C TYR A 49 11.52 -21.71 -4.77
N SER A 50 12.69 -21.79 -5.44
CA SER A 50 13.05 -20.88 -6.53
C SER A 50 12.78 -19.43 -6.16
N TYR A 51 13.17 -19.05 -4.94
CA TYR A 51 12.83 -17.76 -4.37
C TYR A 51 14.06 -17.03 -3.80
N ARG A 52 14.45 -15.98 -4.50
CA ARG A 52 15.65 -15.19 -4.20
C ARG A 52 15.69 -14.66 -2.76
N SER A 53 14.58 -14.20 -2.22
CA SER A 53 14.53 -13.67 -0.85
C SER A 53 14.74 -14.76 0.20
N TRP A 54 14.34 -16.00 -0.09
CA TRP A 54 14.62 -17.15 0.78
C TRP A 54 16.11 -17.49 0.78
N GLN A 55 16.74 -17.57 -0.41
CA GLN A 55 18.20 -17.80 -0.53
C GLN A 55 18.98 -16.73 0.23
N ARG A 56 18.57 -15.45 0.05
CA ARG A 56 19.15 -14.34 0.80
C ARG A 56 19.01 -14.54 2.31
N LEU A 57 17.82 -14.89 2.82
CA LEU A 57 17.58 -15.12 4.25
C LEU A 57 18.52 -16.18 4.82
N LEU A 58 18.70 -17.29 4.12
CA LEU A 58 19.62 -18.37 4.52
C LEU A 58 21.03 -17.82 4.81
N HIS A 59 21.53 -16.91 3.95
CA HIS A 59 22.88 -16.36 4.04
C HIS A 59 23.01 -15.10 4.93
N THR A 60 21.91 -14.51 5.42
CA THR A 60 21.97 -13.37 6.36
C THR A 60 22.30 -13.78 7.78
N PHE A 61 22.10 -15.04 8.15
CA PHE A 61 22.15 -15.55 9.53
C PHE A 61 21.12 -14.90 10.50
N CYS A 62 20.16 -14.14 10.00
CA CYS A 62 19.11 -13.55 10.87
C CYS A 62 18.33 -14.61 11.67
N TRP A 63 18.24 -15.82 11.15
CA TRP A 63 17.62 -16.96 11.84
C TRP A 63 18.44 -17.48 13.02
N ILE A 64 19.78 -17.27 13.06
CA ILE A 64 20.64 -17.59 14.20
C ILE A 64 20.33 -16.74 15.44
N ASP A 65 19.65 -15.59 15.25
CA ASP A 65 19.25 -14.71 16.34
C ASP A 65 18.45 -15.42 17.44
N LYS A 66 17.70 -16.50 17.09
CA LYS A 66 17.05 -17.38 18.08
C LYS A 66 18.05 -18.00 19.07
N LEU A 67 19.17 -18.49 18.57
CA LEU A 67 20.22 -19.13 19.40
C LEU A 67 20.91 -18.09 20.30
N ILE A 68 21.20 -16.91 19.74
CA ILE A 68 21.77 -15.79 20.50
C ILE A 68 20.79 -15.31 21.57
N ALA A 69 19.50 -15.20 21.26
CA ALA A 69 18.46 -14.82 22.21
C ALA A 69 18.28 -15.87 23.32
N ASP A 70 18.29 -17.16 22.98
CA ASP A 70 18.19 -18.24 23.96
C ASP A 70 19.36 -18.20 24.95
N TYR A 71 20.59 -17.98 24.50
CA TYR A 71 21.71 -17.73 25.39
C TYR A 71 21.52 -16.45 26.24
N LYS A 72 21.11 -15.36 25.63
CA LYS A 72 20.93 -14.06 26.31
C LYS A 72 19.94 -14.16 27.46
N TYR A 73 18.79 -14.77 27.24
CA TYR A 73 17.67 -14.78 28.20
C TYR A 73 17.65 -16.03 29.07
N ASN A 74 17.93 -17.21 28.54
CA ASN A 74 17.85 -18.50 29.22
C ASN A 74 19.22 -19.02 29.71
N LYS A 75 20.32 -18.33 29.32
CA LYS A 75 21.71 -18.77 29.61
C LYS A 75 22.04 -20.14 29.04
N ASN A 76 21.35 -20.55 27.98
CA ASN A 76 21.58 -21.83 27.32
C ASN A 76 22.90 -21.78 26.50
N ILE A 77 23.97 -22.30 27.06
CA ILE A 77 25.31 -22.30 26.45
C ILE A 77 25.35 -23.15 25.17
N GLU A 78 24.58 -24.24 25.12
CA GLU A 78 24.53 -25.13 23.97
C GLU A 78 23.99 -24.42 22.71
N SER A 79 23.13 -23.41 22.88
CA SER A 79 22.66 -22.56 21.76
C SER A 79 23.82 -21.80 21.13
N MET A 80 24.78 -21.29 21.91
CA MET A 80 25.96 -20.62 21.35
C MET A 80 26.94 -21.62 20.73
N HIS A 81 27.16 -22.81 21.32
CA HIS A 81 27.94 -23.86 20.69
C HIS A 81 27.33 -24.29 19.33
N THR A 82 26.01 -24.36 19.26
CA THR A 82 25.29 -24.64 18.01
C THR A 82 25.49 -23.53 16.99
N ALA A 83 25.43 -22.27 17.41
CA ALA A 83 25.72 -21.12 16.54
C ALA A 83 27.15 -21.18 16.00
N VAL A 84 28.14 -21.51 16.83
CA VAL A 84 29.53 -21.71 16.41
C VAL A 84 29.63 -22.81 15.34
N ARG A 85 28.94 -23.96 15.53
CA ARG A 85 28.92 -25.04 14.53
C ARG A 85 28.37 -24.58 13.17
N TYR A 86 27.30 -23.77 13.16
CA TYR A 86 26.77 -23.19 11.92
C TYR A 86 27.75 -22.21 11.26
N LEU A 87 28.45 -21.39 12.03
CA LEU A 87 29.48 -20.48 11.49
C LEU A 87 30.63 -21.25 10.83
N LEU A 88 31.13 -22.29 11.51
CA LEU A 88 32.23 -23.12 10.97
C LEU A 88 31.81 -23.93 9.75
N ASP A 89 30.59 -24.46 9.75
CA ASP A 89 30.03 -25.16 8.58
C ASP A 89 29.90 -24.21 7.37
N TRP A 90 29.42 -22.98 7.58
CA TRP A 90 29.37 -21.96 6.54
C TRP A 90 30.78 -21.53 6.09
N TYR A 91 31.75 -21.44 7.00
CA TYR A 91 33.14 -21.10 6.67
C TYR A 91 33.74 -22.16 5.76
N GLN A 92 33.57 -23.44 6.08
CA GLN A 92 34.02 -24.55 5.24
C GLN A 92 33.37 -24.50 3.84
N PHE A 93 32.07 -24.23 3.76
CA PHE A 93 31.38 -24.04 2.48
C PHE A 93 31.95 -22.83 1.72
N SER A 94 32.27 -21.74 2.38
CA SER A 94 32.72 -20.50 1.74
C SER A 94 34.15 -20.53 1.24
N VAL A 95 35.01 -21.38 1.83
CA VAL A 95 36.45 -21.45 1.51
C VAL A 95 36.77 -22.60 0.55
N LYS A 96 36.03 -23.71 0.64
CA LYS A 96 36.38 -24.96 -0.10
C LYS A 96 35.96 -24.97 -1.55
N ASP A 97 34.96 -24.18 -1.91
CA ASP A 97 34.46 -24.19 -3.29
C ASP A 97 34.79 -22.89 -4.02
N ASP A 98 35.43 -23.04 -5.17
CA ASP A 98 35.61 -21.99 -6.19
C ASP A 98 34.23 -21.56 -6.80
N ASN A 99 33.19 -21.88 -6.11
CA ASN A 99 31.81 -21.75 -6.54
C ASN A 99 31.34 -20.29 -6.49
N SER A 100 30.91 -19.78 -7.62
CA SER A 100 30.31 -18.47 -7.86
C SER A 100 28.89 -18.33 -7.29
N TYR A 101 28.54 -19.00 -6.14
CA TYR A 101 27.19 -18.89 -5.57
C TYR A 101 26.87 -17.44 -5.18
N ALA A 102 25.87 -16.86 -5.86
CA ALA A 102 25.61 -15.44 -5.87
C ALA A 102 25.33 -14.82 -4.48
N PHE A 103 24.75 -15.58 -3.53
CA PHE A 103 24.39 -15.06 -2.20
C PHE A 103 25.49 -15.17 -1.16
N ARG A 104 26.58 -15.94 -1.43
CA ARG A 104 27.70 -16.09 -0.50
C ARG A 104 28.30 -14.75 -0.07
N TRP A 105 28.56 -13.87 -1.03
CA TRP A 105 29.15 -12.53 -0.82
C TRP A 105 28.25 -11.41 -1.31
N LYS A 106 26.94 -11.66 -1.37
CA LYS A 106 25.97 -10.62 -1.70
C LYS A 106 25.98 -9.53 -0.63
N ASP A 107 26.06 -8.28 -1.05
CA ASP A 107 26.23 -7.07 -0.23
C ASP A 107 25.33 -7.03 1.02
N ASP A 108 24.03 -7.23 0.86
CA ASP A 108 23.07 -7.23 1.93
C ASP A 108 23.19 -8.47 2.85
N ALA A 109 23.46 -9.67 2.28
CA ALA A 109 23.66 -10.88 3.08
C ALA A 109 24.90 -10.75 3.97
N VAL A 110 26.01 -10.24 3.44
CA VAL A 110 27.25 -9.97 4.20
C VAL A 110 26.98 -9.00 5.34
N SER A 111 26.26 -7.91 5.07
CA SER A 111 25.97 -6.84 6.02
C SER A 111 25.23 -7.33 7.27
N PHE A 112 24.24 -8.19 7.08
CA PHE A 112 23.48 -8.78 8.19
C PHE A 112 24.26 -9.91 8.88
N ARG A 113 24.95 -10.76 8.14
CA ARG A 113 25.69 -11.90 8.66
C ARG A 113 26.87 -11.49 9.54
N VAL A 114 27.62 -10.46 9.14
CA VAL A 114 28.83 -10.03 9.85
C VAL A 114 28.56 -9.66 11.31
N ARG A 115 27.42 -9.06 11.61
CA ARG A 115 27.03 -8.70 13.00
C ARG A 115 26.90 -9.96 13.87
N ARG A 116 26.27 -11.02 13.35
CA ARG A 116 26.12 -12.32 14.04
C ARG A 116 27.47 -13.00 14.22
N ILE A 117 28.31 -12.99 13.16
CA ILE A 117 29.68 -13.49 13.24
C ILE A 117 30.44 -12.76 14.36
N ALA A 118 30.44 -11.44 14.39
CA ALA A 118 31.17 -10.66 15.39
C ALA A 118 30.76 -11.02 16.83
N ILE A 119 29.43 -11.13 17.09
CA ILE A 119 28.90 -11.50 18.42
C ILE A 119 29.32 -12.92 18.81
N ILE A 120 29.13 -13.88 17.91
CA ILE A 120 29.40 -15.30 18.21
C ILE A 120 30.91 -15.54 18.35
N VAL A 121 31.73 -14.97 17.47
CA VAL A 121 33.20 -15.07 17.56
C VAL A 121 33.69 -14.42 18.85
N ARG A 122 33.21 -13.24 19.20
CA ARG A 122 33.61 -12.57 20.45
C ARG A 122 33.28 -13.44 21.68
N TRP A 123 32.09 -14.06 21.70
CA TRP A 123 31.71 -15.01 22.75
C TRP A 123 32.62 -16.24 22.75
N ALA A 124 32.88 -16.85 21.58
CA ALA A 124 33.68 -18.09 21.45
C ALA A 124 35.13 -17.92 21.89
N LEU A 125 35.70 -16.72 21.77
CA LEU A 125 37.06 -16.43 22.24
C LEU A 125 37.21 -16.51 23.77
N ASP A 126 36.12 -16.37 24.52
CA ASP A 126 36.10 -16.43 25.99
C ASP A 126 35.62 -17.79 26.53
N ASP A 127 35.22 -18.73 25.65
CA ASP A 127 34.72 -20.06 26.08
C ASP A 127 35.84 -21.13 25.99
N ASP A 128 36.17 -21.72 27.14
CA ASP A 128 37.22 -22.72 27.23
C ASP A 128 36.90 -24.03 26.49
N ASN A 129 35.65 -24.29 26.12
CA ASN A 129 35.24 -25.47 25.38
C ASN A 129 35.49 -25.32 23.86
N ILE A 130 35.88 -24.16 23.37
CA ILE A 130 36.22 -23.92 21.94
C ILE A 130 37.72 -24.17 21.77
N SER A 131 38.07 -25.11 20.89
CA SER A 131 39.47 -25.44 20.62
C SER A 131 40.23 -24.29 19.94
N GLU A 132 41.56 -24.27 20.06
CA GLU A 132 42.40 -23.25 19.42
C GLU A 132 42.25 -23.29 17.86
N GLU A 133 42.07 -24.46 17.28
CA GLU A 133 41.78 -24.59 15.85
C GLU A 133 40.48 -23.96 15.45
N MET A 134 39.41 -24.23 16.21
CA MET A 134 38.09 -23.57 15.97
C MET A 134 38.14 -22.05 16.15
N ARG A 135 38.90 -21.55 17.15
CA ARG A 135 39.11 -20.12 17.36
C ARG A 135 39.84 -19.49 16.17
N ALA A 136 40.88 -20.17 15.62
CA ALA A 136 41.63 -19.71 14.45
C ALA A 136 40.70 -19.60 13.22
N ASP A 137 39.90 -20.62 12.96
CA ASP A 137 38.92 -20.61 11.87
C ASP A 137 37.86 -19.49 12.01
N LEU A 138 37.34 -19.26 13.23
CA LEU A 138 36.42 -18.21 13.51
C LEU A 138 37.03 -16.81 13.32
N ILE A 139 38.27 -16.60 13.72
CA ILE A 139 39.00 -15.33 13.47
C ILE A 139 39.21 -15.14 11.96
N ALA A 140 39.62 -16.19 11.23
CA ALA A 140 39.79 -16.14 9.78
C ALA A 140 38.45 -15.79 9.07
N LEU A 141 37.34 -16.40 9.49
CA LEU A 141 36.00 -16.06 9.00
C LEU A 141 35.67 -14.61 9.24
N ALA A 142 35.93 -14.10 10.45
CA ALA A 142 35.67 -12.69 10.80
C ALA A 142 36.54 -11.74 9.96
N GLN A 143 37.83 -12.07 9.77
CA GLN A 143 38.74 -11.27 8.94
C GLN A 143 38.27 -11.19 7.48
N LEU A 144 37.81 -12.30 6.90
CA LEU A 144 37.27 -12.31 5.53
C LEU A 144 36.08 -11.37 5.38
N HIS A 145 35.22 -11.28 6.39
CA HIS A 145 34.06 -10.38 6.35
C HIS A 145 34.46 -8.92 6.52
N LEU A 146 35.42 -8.63 7.40
CA LEU A 146 35.97 -7.29 7.57
C LEU A 146 36.63 -6.80 6.27
N ASP A 147 37.46 -7.63 5.65
CA ASP A 147 38.14 -7.30 4.40
C ASP A 147 37.16 -7.05 3.26
N ASN A 148 36.11 -7.88 3.15
CA ASN A 148 35.05 -7.71 2.16
C ASN A 148 34.33 -6.37 2.32
N LEU A 149 33.92 -6.01 3.56
CA LEU A 149 33.20 -4.77 3.84
C LEU A 149 34.09 -3.54 3.73
N LEU A 150 35.40 -3.68 3.90
CA LEU A 150 36.37 -2.60 3.77
C LEU A 150 36.75 -2.32 2.31
N ASP A 151 36.48 -3.24 1.38
CA ASP A 151 36.70 -3.01 -0.05
C ASP A 151 35.74 -1.91 -0.57
N SER A 152 36.30 -0.76 -0.85
CA SER A 152 35.56 0.41 -1.34
C SER A 152 34.82 0.20 -2.66
N LYS A 153 35.20 -0.83 -3.45
CA LYS A 153 34.52 -1.20 -4.70
C LYS A 153 33.19 -1.90 -4.46
N LEU A 154 33.01 -2.53 -3.29
CA LEU A 154 31.81 -3.24 -2.90
C LEU A 154 30.82 -2.37 -2.11
N PHE A 155 31.26 -1.15 -1.71
CA PHE A 155 30.41 -0.22 -0.98
C PHE A 155 29.23 0.24 -1.82
N GLN A 156 28.02 0.06 -1.30
CA GLN A 156 26.79 0.51 -1.93
C GLN A 156 26.42 1.94 -1.47
N LYS A 157 25.98 2.79 -2.42
CA LYS A 157 25.61 4.18 -2.13
C LYS A 157 24.11 4.33 -1.85
N ASN A 158 23.53 3.37 -1.17
CA ASN A 158 22.10 3.31 -0.83
C ASN A 158 21.92 2.69 0.59
N ASN A 159 20.71 2.28 0.94
CA ASN A 159 20.40 1.60 2.20
C ASN A 159 21.30 0.36 2.48
N HIS A 160 21.68 -0.41 1.45
CA HIS A 160 22.60 -1.52 1.64
C HIS A 160 23.96 -1.07 2.17
N GLY A 161 24.46 0.09 1.70
CA GLY A 161 25.70 0.68 2.22
C GLY A 161 25.61 1.04 3.70
N LEU A 162 24.43 1.50 4.16
CA LEU A 162 24.23 1.78 5.58
C LEU A 162 24.33 0.50 6.42
N PHE A 163 23.71 -0.60 5.97
CA PHE A 163 23.85 -1.92 6.62
C PHE A 163 25.28 -2.44 6.59
N GLN A 164 26.01 -2.28 5.46
CA GLN A 164 27.42 -2.62 5.37
C GLN A 164 28.25 -1.89 6.43
N MET A 165 28.06 -0.59 6.56
CA MET A 165 28.83 0.22 7.50
C MET A 165 28.47 -0.07 8.97
N ARG A 166 27.21 -0.32 9.28
CA ARG A 166 26.81 -0.82 10.61
C ARG A 166 27.50 -2.15 10.95
N GLY A 167 27.48 -3.08 10.00
CA GLY A 167 28.20 -4.36 10.15
C GLY A 167 29.68 -4.17 10.37
N LEU A 168 30.31 -3.26 9.63
CA LEU A 168 31.74 -2.97 9.73
C LEU A 168 32.10 -2.35 11.09
N VAL A 169 31.25 -1.47 11.64
CA VAL A 169 31.43 -0.94 13.00
C VAL A 169 31.29 -2.05 14.04
N THR A 170 30.27 -2.89 13.94
CA THR A 170 30.06 -3.99 14.89
C THR A 170 31.28 -4.92 14.93
N ILE A 171 31.79 -5.39 13.79
CA ILE A 171 32.91 -6.32 13.76
C ILE A 171 34.22 -5.68 14.24
N SER A 172 34.50 -4.45 13.84
CA SER A 172 35.72 -3.73 14.25
C SER A 172 35.72 -3.39 15.75
N THR A 173 34.55 -3.12 16.32
CA THR A 173 34.40 -2.82 17.76
C THR A 173 34.52 -4.09 18.62
N LEU A 174 33.87 -5.18 18.21
CA LEU A 174 33.85 -6.44 18.97
C LEU A 174 35.15 -7.25 18.85
N LEU A 175 35.85 -7.12 17.72
CA LEU A 175 37.05 -7.87 17.38
C LEU A 175 38.21 -6.91 17.01
N PRO A 176 38.67 -6.05 17.94
CA PRO A 176 39.69 -5.03 17.65
C PRO A 176 41.06 -5.62 17.29
N GLN A 177 41.28 -6.93 17.56
CA GLN A 177 42.51 -7.65 17.18
C GLN A 177 42.57 -8.00 15.68
N LEU A 178 41.50 -7.84 14.91
CA LEU A 178 41.51 -8.07 13.47
C LEU A 178 42.39 -7.03 12.75
N ASN A 179 43.03 -7.45 11.67
CA ASN A 179 43.82 -6.54 10.85
C ASN A 179 42.97 -5.42 10.30
N ALA A 180 43.44 -4.18 10.42
CA ALA A 180 42.80 -2.97 9.95
C ALA A 180 41.43 -2.64 10.64
N ALA A 181 41.15 -3.19 11.83
CA ALA A 181 39.91 -2.90 12.57
C ALA A 181 39.73 -1.38 12.82
N ASP A 182 40.76 -0.65 13.25
CA ASP A 182 40.72 0.80 13.47
C ASP A 182 40.42 1.59 12.17
N LYS A 183 41.00 1.13 11.04
CA LYS A 183 40.72 1.72 9.71
C LYS A 183 39.27 1.44 9.32
N ALA A 184 38.79 0.24 9.58
CA ALA A 184 37.43 -0.19 9.26
C ALA A 184 36.40 0.67 10.01
N TYR A 185 36.62 0.91 11.30
CA TYR A 185 35.77 1.81 12.08
C TYR A 185 35.73 3.23 11.51
N SER A 186 36.90 3.82 11.28
CA SER A 186 37.02 5.20 10.76
C SER A 186 36.37 5.34 9.37
N TYR A 187 36.60 4.36 8.49
CA TYR A 187 36.00 4.29 7.17
C TYR A 187 34.47 4.18 7.25
N ALA A 188 33.93 3.37 8.17
CA ALA A 188 32.50 3.22 8.34
C ALA A 188 31.82 4.53 8.76
N ILE A 189 32.40 5.27 9.72
CA ILE A 189 31.88 6.58 10.15
C ILE A 189 31.89 7.60 8.99
N GLU A 190 32.98 7.63 8.21
CA GLU A 190 33.05 8.48 7.01
C GLU A 190 31.91 8.16 6.02
N LYS A 191 31.66 6.86 5.76
CA LYS A 191 30.63 6.44 4.81
C LYS A 191 29.21 6.64 5.33
N ILE A 192 28.95 6.46 6.62
CA ILE A 192 27.66 6.81 7.24
C ILE A 192 27.36 8.30 7.04
N ASN A 193 28.33 9.19 7.31
CA ASN A 193 28.20 10.62 7.06
C ASN A 193 27.96 10.94 5.56
N PHE A 194 28.63 10.23 4.67
CA PHE A 194 28.40 10.34 3.23
C PHE A 194 26.99 9.93 2.84
N LEU A 195 26.48 8.81 3.37
CA LEU A 195 25.12 8.32 3.08
C LEU A 195 24.06 9.30 3.59
N TRP A 196 24.20 9.83 4.81
CA TRP A 196 23.29 10.85 5.30
C TRP A 196 23.16 12.01 4.31
N LYS A 197 24.29 12.59 3.88
CA LYS A 197 24.33 13.73 2.96
C LYS A 197 23.81 13.45 1.55
N THR A 198 23.78 12.18 1.13
CA THR A 198 23.44 11.80 -0.25
C THR A 198 22.11 11.10 -0.39
N GLN A 199 21.47 10.67 0.72
CA GLN A 199 20.17 10.02 0.69
C GLN A 199 19.00 10.96 1.00
N TYR A 200 19.27 12.11 1.59
CA TYR A 200 18.26 13.14 1.85
C TYR A 200 18.62 14.42 1.14
N GLY A 201 17.62 15.07 0.54
CA GLY A 201 17.76 16.40 -0.03
C GLY A 201 17.59 17.51 0.99
N ILE A 202 17.65 18.76 0.51
CA ILE A 202 17.42 19.96 1.35
C ILE A 202 15.98 20.00 1.90
N GLU A 203 15.05 19.29 1.27
CA GLU A 203 13.65 19.17 1.69
C GLU A 203 13.44 18.08 2.75
N ASN A 204 14.50 17.44 3.24
CA ASN A 204 14.44 16.33 4.20
C ASN A 204 13.53 15.17 3.75
N MET A 205 13.49 14.90 2.45
CA MET A 205 12.80 13.75 1.86
C MET A 205 13.82 12.74 1.34
N HIS A 206 13.54 11.45 1.56
CA HIS A 206 14.41 10.36 1.12
C HIS A 206 14.32 10.13 -0.39
N PHE A 207 15.45 9.92 -1.06
CA PHE A 207 15.52 9.80 -2.52
C PHE A 207 15.11 8.43 -3.08
N GLU A 208 14.83 7.42 -2.27
CA GLU A 208 14.52 6.06 -2.73
C GLU A 208 13.03 5.81 -3.00
N ASN A 209 12.31 6.76 -3.53
CA ASN A 209 10.98 6.64 -4.15
C ASN A 209 9.91 5.79 -3.42
N SER A 210 10.13 5.41 -2.16
CA SER A 210 9.24 4.55 -1.38
C SER A 210 9.03 5.12 0.03
N PRO A 211 7.79 5.42 0.42
CA PRO A 211 7.45 5.81 1.78
C PRO A 211 7.89 4.81 2.86
N ALA A 212 7.80 3.51 2.56
CA ALA A 212 8.26 2.48 3.48
C ALA A 212 9.78 2.52 3.71
N TYR A 213 10.56 2.80 2.66
CA TYR A 213 12.01 2.97 2.79
C TYR A 213 12.37 4.29 3.47
N HIS A 214 11.61 5.37 3.25
CA HIS A 214 11.81 6.60 4.02
C HIS A 214 11.74 6.33 5.53
N LEU A 215 10.68 5.65 5.99
CA LEU A 215 10.52 5.24 7.39
C LEU A 215 11.63 4.28 7.85
N HIS A 216 11.97 3.28 7.02
CA HIS A 216 12.97 2.26 7.38
C HIS A 216 14.34 2.88 7.60
N ILE A 217 14.79 3.75 6.70
CA ILE A 217 16.12 4.37 6.77
C ILE A 217 16.23 5.41 7.89
N ILE A 218 15.17 6.14 8.19
CA ILE A 218 15.13 7.00 9.38
C ILE A 218 15.44 6.18 10.64
N ARG A 219 14.76 5.05 10.82
CA ARG A 219 14.97 4.16 11.98
C ARG A 219 16.40 3.64 12.07
N GLU A 220 17.02 3.32 10.95
CA GLU A 220 18.41 2.88 10.92
C GLU A 220 19.38 3.99 11.37
N PHE A 221 19.18 5.24 10.97
CA PHE A 221 19.99 6.37 11.46
C PHE A 221 19.70 6.72 12.93
N GLU A 222 18.46 6.63 13.36
CA GLU A 222 18.05 6.79 14.77
C GLU A 222 18.76 5.73 15.65
N GLU A 223 18.72 4.46 15.25
CA GLU A 223 19.43 3.38 15.95
C GLU A 223 20.96 3.57 15.97
N ILE A 224 21.55 4.15 14.93
CA ILE A 224 22.99 4.47 14.91
C ILE A 224 23.33 5.47 16.03
N LEU A 225 22.54 6.53 16.21
CA LEU A 225 22.78 7.52 17.26
C LEU A 225 22.60 6.94 18.66
N ASP A 226 21.68 6.02 18.84
CA ASP A 226 21.37 5.39 20.15
C ASP A 226 22.30 4.19 20.48
N SER A 227 22.99 3.65 19.49
CA SER A 227 23.82 2.45 19.70
C SER A 227 25.18 2.78 20.34
N PRO A 228 25.57 2.05 21.40
CA PRO A 228 26.86 2.27 22.06
C PRO A 228 28.09 1.96 21.20
N GLU A 229 27.95 1.15 20.15
CA GLU A 229 29.01 0.88 19.19
C GLU A 229 29.50 2.18 18.52
N PHE A 230 28.63 3.18 18.45
CA PHE A 230 28.89 4.49 17.85
C PHE A 230 29.16 5.58 18.88
N LYS A 231 29.29 5.23 20.17
CA LYS A 231 29.53 6.20 21.21
C LYS A 231 30.87 6.92 21.00
N GLY A 232 30.82 8.23 20.85
CA GLY A 232 31.99 9.08 20.57
C GLY A 232 32.31 9.21 19.08
N ALA A 233 31.57 8.58 18.16
CA ALA A 233 31.65 8.85 16.74
C ALA A 233 31.20 10.29 16.43
N MET A 234 31.87 10.94 15.47
CA MET A 234 31.49 12.27 15.01
C MET A 234 30.62 12.15 13.76
N PHE A 235 29.31 12.34 13.96
CA PHE A 235 28.36 12.41 12.85
C PHE A 235 28.13 13.86 12.40
N CYS A 236 27.77 14.03 11.12
CA CYS A 236 27.35 15.30 10.55
C CYS A 236 25.83 15.53 10.68
N PHE A 237 25.13 14.71 11.46
CA PHE A 237 23.70 14.78 11.78
C PHE A 237 23.49 14.43 13.25
N ASP A 238 22.39 14.88 13.81
CA ASP A 238 21.99 14.63 15.19
C ASP A 238 20.49 14.24 15.28
N MET A 239 19.95 14.10 16.50
CA MET A 239 18.55 13.78 16.72
C MET A 239 17.58 14.84 16.19
N ASN A 240 17.98 16.11 16.13
CA ASN A 240 17.13 17.17 15.56
C ASN A 240 17.00 16.99 14.04
N ASP A 241 18.09 16.61 13.37
CA ASP A 241 18.07 16.30 11.94
C ASP A 241 17.20 15.08 11.66
N ILE A 242 17.30 14.04 12.49
CA ILE A 242 16.43 12.85 12.41
C ILE A 242 14.95 13.25 12.57
N GLU A 243 14.61 14.04 13.57
CA GLU A 243 13.22 14.50 13.80
C GLU A 243 12.71 15.38 12.65
N ALA A 244 13.57 16.20 12.04
CA ALA A 244 13.22 17.00 10.87
C ALA A 244 12.83 16.10 9.68
N VAL A 245 13.62 15.05 9.39
CA VAL A 245 13.33 14.06 8.35
C VAL A 245 12.07 13.27 8.69
N LYS A 246 11.93 12.82 9.94
CA LYS A 246 10.79 12.03 10.45
C LYS A 246 9.49 12.81 10.40
N SER A 247 9.54 14.12 10.66
CA SER A 247 8.36 15.00 10.58
C SER A 247 7.74 15.06 9.19
N ASN A 248 8.49 14.73 8.14
CA ASN A 248 8.01 14.69 6.77
C ASN A 248 7.25 13.40 6.40
N LEU A 249 7.35 12.36 7.22
CA LEU A 249 6.55 11.13 7.01
C LEU A 249 5.06 11.43 6.91
N LYS A 250 4.55 12.41 7.67
CA LYS A 250 3.13 12.81 7.65
C LYS A 250 2.62 13.14 6.24
N TYR A 251 3.48 13.66 5.37
CA TYR A 251 3.12 14.01 3.99
C TYR A 251 2.91 12.80 3.07
N LEU A 252 3.43 11.63 3.49
CA LEU A 252 3.33 10.37 2.75
C LEU A 252 2.27 9.43 3.34
N PHE A 253 1.43 9.95 4.25
CA PHE A 253 0.37 9.19 4.90
C PHE A 253 -0.99 9.85 4.69
N HIS A 254 -1.98 9.02 4.42
CA HIS A 254 -3.37 9.44 4.40
C HIS A 254 -3.83 9.88 5.80
N PRO A 255 -4.81 10.76 5.92
CA PRO A 255 -5.34 11.21 7.21
C PRO A 255 -5.83 10.09 8.14
N CYS A 256 -6.14 8.92 7.60
CA CYS A 256 -6.50 7.73 8.38
C CYS A 256 -5.30 6.95 8.95
N GLY A 257 -4.07 7.46 8.80
CA GLY A 257 -2.86 6.80 9.30
C GLY A 257 -2.25 5.74 8.38
N LYS A 258 -2.89 5.43 7.25
CA LYS A 258 -2.34 4.50 6.25
C LYS A 258 -1.29 5.20 5.37
N GLY A 259 -0.10 4.59 5.24
CA GLY A 259 0.94 5.09 4.33
C GLY A 259 0.58 4.89 2.87
N THR A 260 1.03 5.80 2.01
CA THR A 260 0.92 5.61 0.55
C THR A 260 1.81 4.46 0.08
N LEU A 261 1.36 3.76 -0.97
CA LEU A 261 1.97 2.51 -1.46
C LEU A 261 2.91 2.71 -2.64
N PHE A 262 3.36 3.95 -2.92
CA PHE A 262 4.27 4.22 -4.04
C PHE A 262 5.55 3.40 -3.99
N GLY A 263 6.00 2.96 -5.16
CA GLY A 263 7.23 2.20 -5.31
C GLY A 263 7.23 0.91 -4.49
N ASP A 264 8.39 0.52 -3.95
CA ASP A 264 8.53 -0.69 -3.15
C ASP A 264 7.98 -0.52 -1.71
N SER A 265 6.70 -0.10 -1.58
CA SER A 265 6.03 0.05 -0.29
C SER A 265 5.06 -1.09 0.00
N ASN A 266 5.00 -1.50 1.26
CA ASN A 266 3.96 -2.34 1.84
C ASN A 266 3.06 -1.47 2.73
N ILE A 267 1.99 -2.06 3.25
CA ILE A 267 1.12 -1.37 4.20
C ILE A 267 1.92 -0.85 5.41
N MET A 268 1.70 0.40 5.71
CA MET A 268 2.19 1.07 6.92
C MET A 268 0.99 1.69 7.61
N ASP A 269 0.96 1.59 8.93
CA ASP A 269 -0.10 2.15 9.74
C ASP A 269 0.55 2.89 10.92
N LEU A 270 0.48 4.21 10.93
CA LEU A 270 1.10 5.08 11.91
C LEU A 270 0.13 6.18 12.31
N ASP A 271 0.07 6.47 13.59
CA ASP A 271 -0.62 7.65 14.10
C ASP A 271 0.29 8.87 13.96
N LEU A 272 0.09 9.61 12.88
CA LEU A 272 0.86 10.80 12.54
C LEU A 272 -0.04 12.04 12.51
N PRO A 273 0.52 13.23 12.79
CA PRO A 273 -0.23 14.48 12.64
C PRO A 273 -0.75 14.64 11.22
N THR A 274 -2.02 14.98 11.08
CA THR A 274 -2.64 15.20 9.76
C THR A 274 -2.05 16.45 9.11
N VAL A 275 -1.77 16.34 7.81
CA VAL A 275 -1.29 17.47 6.99
C VAL A 275 -2.44 18.36 6.61
N THR A 276 -2.24 19.67 6.74
CA THR A 276 -3.15 20.69 6.26
C THR A 276 -2.47 21.55 5.20
N GLY A 277 -3.21 21.87 4.14
CA GLY A 277 -2.70 22.67 3.03
C GLY A 277 -1.92 21.87 2.00
N ASP A 278 -1.53 22.55 0.92
CA ASP A 278 -0.84 21.94 -0.20
C ASP A 278 0.67 22.09 -0.04
N HIS A 279 1.43 21.01 -0.30
CA HIS A 279 2.88 20.94 -0.14
C HIS A 279 3.55 20.34 -1.37
N PHE A 280 4.75 20.83 -1.68
CA PHE A 280 5.53 20.45 -2.85
C PHE A 280 6.94 20.06 -2.43
N PHE A 281 7.39 18.90 -2.86
CA PHE A 281 8.75 18.41 -2.68
C PHE A 281 9.41 18.27 -4.05
N ASP A 282 10.04 19.37 -4.50
CA ASP A 282 10.56 19.50 -5.86
C ASP A 282 11.70 18.52 -6.15
N GLU A 283 12.56 18.23 -5.17
CA GLU A 283 13.68 17.30 -5.36
C GLU A 283 13.21 15.86 -5.57
N THR A 284 12.19 15.42 -4.84
CA THR A 284 11.68 14.05 -4.90
C THR A 284 10.43 13.90 -5.75
N GLY A 285 9.81 15.03 -6.14
CA GLY A 285 8.64 15.06 -7.02
C GLY A 285 7.34 14.62 -6.35
N TYR A 286 7.21 14.72 -5.02
CA TYR A 286 5.93 14.54 -4.35
C TYR A 286 5.14 15.85 -4.31
N ILE A 287 3.87 15.78 -4.66
CA ILE A 287 2.90 16.88 -4.50
C ILE A 287 1.78 16.38 -3.62
N ILE A 288 1.54 17.09 -2.52
CA ILE A 288 0.48 16.79 -1.58
C ILE A 288 -0.55 17.90 -1.65
N LEU A 289 -1.80 17.55 -1.93
CA LEU A 289 -2.95 18.44 -1.88
C LEU A 289 -3.83 17.98 -0.73
N SER A 290 -4.01 18.80 0.30
CA SER A 290 -4.76 18.42 1.50
C SER A 290 -5.79 19.46 1.93
N GLY A 291 -6.91 18.97 2.49
CA GLY A 291 -8.00 19.80 2.99
C GLY A 291 -7.75 20.38 4.36
N ASP A 292 -8.57 21.33 4.77
CA ASP A 292 -8.57 21.91 6.10
C ASP A 292 -9.26 20.95 7.10
N MET A 293 -8.61 20.75 8.25
CA MET A 293 -9.11 19.92 9.35
C MET A 293 -10.32 20.56 10.09
N GLU A 294 -10.47 21.89 10.05
CA GLU A 294 -11.53 22.59 10.76
C GLU A 294 -12.94 22.12 10.36
N HIS A 295 -13.10 21.66 9.12
CA HIS A 295 -14.35 21.17 8.55
C HIS A 295 -14.51 19.65 8.55
N LYS A 296 -13.63 18.88 9.19
CA LYS A 296 -13.61 17.39 9.18
C LYS A 296 -13.54 16.78 7.77
N LEU A 297 -13.09 17.52 6.77
CA LEU A 297 -13.08 17.04 5.38
C LEU A 297 -11.98 16.02 5.10
N ASN A 298 -10.93 15.97 5.89
CA ASN A 298 -9.82 15.00 5.78
C ASN A 298 -9.49 14.59 4.34
N SER A 299 -9.50 15.60 3.44
CA SER A 299 -9.17 15.40 2.04
C SER A 299 -7.66 15.29 1.85
N TYR A 300 -7.21 14.33 1.05
CA TYR A 300 -5.79 14.16 0.80
C TYR A 300 -5.57 13.52 -0.59
N LEU A 301 -4.65 14.10 -1.35
CA LEU A 301 -4.16 13.55 -2.60
C LEU A 301 -2.65 13.68 -2.62
N CYS A 302 -1.95 12.56 -2.86
CA CYS A 302 -0.51 12.52 -3.07
C CYS A 302 -0.22 12.13 -4.52
N LEU A 303 0.56 12.95 -5.24
CA LEU A 303 0.89 12.81 -6.65
C LEU A 303 2.39 12.65 -6.83
N ARG A 304 2.82 11.77 -7.73
CA ARG A 304 4.20 11.60 -8.17
C ARG A 304 4.48 12.43 -9.42
N ALA A 305 5.14 13.55 -9.27
CA ALA A 305 5.47 14.46 -10.38
C ALA A 305 6.97 14.47 -10.75
N GLY A 306 7.80 13.65 -10.10
CA GLY A 306 9.24 13.58 -10.32
C GLY A 306 9.89 12.44 -9.54
N PHE A 307 11.21 12.25 -9.77
CA PHE A 307 12.01 11.19 -9.15
C PHE A 307 13.46 11.61 -8.98
N ALA A 308 14.00 11.45 -7.76
CA ALA A 308 15.38 11.75 -7.44
C ALA A 308 16.35 10.59 -7.77
N SER A 309 15.84 9.35 -7.82
CA SER A 309 16.65 8.15 -8.07
C SER A 309 15.84 7.08 -8.81
N ASN A 310 16.49 5.97 -9.19
CA ASN A 310 15.83 4.78 -9.74
C ASN A 310 15.63 3.67 -8.70
N ILE A 311 16.03 3.90 -7.46
CA ILE A 311 15.95 2.89 -6.39
C ILE A 311 14.51 2.81 -5.90
N HIS A 312 13.98 1.60 -5.78
CA HIS A 312 12.61 1.31 -5.35
C HIS A 312 11.49 1.99 -6.17
N ARG A 313 11.83 2.49 -7.36
CA ARG A 313 10.89 3.14 -8.27
C ARG A 313 10.12 2.09 -9.08
N HIS A 314 8.84 2.37 -9.35
CA HIS A 314 8.01 1.68 -10.32
C HIS A 314 7.80 2.54 -11.59
N SER A 315 7.04 2.03 -12.56
CA SER A 315 6.61 2.80 -13.73
C SER A 315 5.37 3.63 -13.40
N ASP A 316 5.47 4.45 -12.37
CA ASP A 316 4.40 5.18 -11.70
C ASP A 316 4.47 6.70 -11.94
N ASP A 317 5.09 7.13 -13.05
CA ASP A 317 5.12 8.55 -13.45
C ASP A 317 3.70 9.11 -13.49
N PHE A 318 3.49 10.23 -12.81
CA PHE A 318 2.21 10.93 -12.69
C PHE A 318 1.09 10.15 -11.99
N SER A 319 1.41 9.03 -11.34
CA SER A 319 0.46 8.31 -10.49
C SER A 319 0.11 9.11 -9.25
N PHE A 320 -1.06 8.82 -8.68
CA PHE A 320 -1.54 9.46 -7.45
C PHE A 320 -2.30 8.47 -6.57
N GLU A 321 -2.36 8.78 -5.27
CA GLU A 321 -3.28 8.19 -4.32
C GLU A 321 -4.21 9.27 -3.76
N TRP A 322 -5.43 8.89 -3.40
CA TRP A 322 -6.46 9.83 -2.99
C TRP A 322 -7.36 9.27 -1.90
N SER A 323 -7.64 10.11 -0.89
CA SER A 323 -8.60 9.82 0.17
C SER A 323 -9.49 11.02 0.47
N GLU A 324 -10.72 10.73 0.89
CA GLU A 324 -11.71 11.68 1.35
C GLU A 324 -12.39 11.15 2.60
N TYR A 325 -12.77 12.05 3.50
CA TYR A 325 -13.48 11.71 4.74
C TYR A 325 -12.82 10.59 5.55
N GLY A 326 -11.46 10.55 5.52
CA GLY A 326 -10.67 9.54 6.19
C GLY A 326 -10.65 8.15 5.52
N GLN A 327 -11.21 8.00 4.32
CA GLN A 327 -11.19 6.74 3.57
C GLN A 327 -10.34 6.85 2.31
N VAL A 328 -9.43 5.90 2.12
CA VAL A 328 -8.64 5.78 0.88
C VAL A 328 -9.55 5.28 -0.23
N ILE A 329 -9.68 6.05 -1.31
CA ILE A 329 -10.53 5.73 -2.46
C ILE A 329 -9.70 5.14 -3.59
N ILE A 330 -8.68 5.90 -4.03
CA ILE A 330 -7.73 5.49 -5.06
C ILE A 330 -6.38 5.22 -4.37
N THR A 331 -5.81 4.05 -4.63
CA THR A 331 -4.57 3.56 -4.02
C THR A 331 -3.62 3.01 -5.07
N ASP A 332 -2.35 2.89 -4.75
CA ASP A 332 -1.36 2.17 -5.55
C ASP A 332 -1.45 0.66 -5.31
N SER A 333 -0.86 -0.13 -6.21
CA SER A 333 -0.90 -1.60 -6.10
C SER A 333 0.15 -2.18 -5.17
N GLY A 334 1.14 -1.40 -4.72
CA GLY A 334 2.19 -1.82 -3.81
C GLY A 334 3.27 -2.71 -4.44
N LYS A 335 3.99 -3.50 -3.62
CA LYS A 335 5.27 -4.13 -4.03
C LYS A 335 5.17 -5.60 -4.44
N TYR A 336 4.55 -6.44 -3.66
CA TYR A 336 4.46 -7.91 -3.69
C TYR A 336 5.77 -8.66 -3.34
N SER A 337 6.85 -8.55 -4.13
CA SER A 337 8.11 -9.26 -3.88
C SER A 337 9.30 -8.56 -4.53
N TYR A 338 10.53 -9.09 -4.30
CA TYR A 338 11.75 -8.68 -5.01
C TYR A 338 12.21 -9.71 -6.06
N ASP A 339 11.34 -10.63 -6.42
CA ASP A 339 11.59 -11.58 -7.49
C ASP A 339 11.18 -10.95 -8.82
N TYR A 340 12.17 -10.50 -9.58
CA TYR A 340 11.94 -9.77 -10.84
C TYR A 340 11.45 -10.67 -11.98
N ASP A 341 11.59 -11.98 -11.85
CA ASP A 341 11.11 -12.96 -12.83
C ASP A 341 9.65 -13.39 -12.53
N ASP A 342 9.13 -13.05 -11.35
CA ASP A 342 7.75 -13.33 -10.95
C ASP A 342 6.77 -12.44 -11.76
N PRO A 343 5.83 -13.01 -12.52
CA PRO A 343 4.87 -12.23 -13.32
C PRO A 343 4.03 -11.25 -12.51
N VAL A 344 3.78 -11.55 -11.23
CA VAL A 344 3.07 -10.64 -10.32
C VAL A 344 3.94 -9.42 -10.01
N ARG A 345 5.23 -9.62 -9.72
CA ARG A 345 6.17 -8.52 -9.51
C ARG A 345 6.28 -7.64 -10.76
N GLN A 346 6.35 -8.24 -11.94
CA GLN A 346 6.38 -7.52 -13.21
C GLN A 346 5.12 -6.66 -13.40
N TYR A 347 3.95 -7.20 -13.04
CA TYR A 347 2.72 -6.41 -13.01
C TYR A 347 2.81 -5.24 -12.03
N MET A 348 3.17 -5.48 -10.76
CA MET A 348 3.23 -4.45 -9.72
C MET A 348 4.16 -3.29 -10.07
N THR A 349 5.22 -3.54 -10.85
CA THR A 349 6.15 -2.48 -11.30
C THR A 349 5.77 -1.84 -12.63
N SER A 350 4.77 -2.39 -13.32
CA SER A 350 4.33 -1.90 -14.63
C SER A 350 3.37 -0.72 -14.52
N THR A 351 3.31 0.10 -15.56
CA THR A 351 2.43 1.28 -15.61
C THR A 351 0.95 0.96 -15.38
N ARG A 352 0.50 -0.24 -15.77
CA ARG A 352 -0.90 -0.67 -15.59
C ARG A 352 -1.30 -0.95 -14.14
N ALA A 353 -0.34 -1.05 -13.21
CA ALA A 353 -0.58 -1.23 -11.78
C ALA A 353 -0.70 0.09 -11.00
N HIS A 354 -0.63 1.23 -11.70
CA HIS A 354 -0.58 2.56 -11.09
C HIS A 354 -1.68 3.48 -11.64
N ASN A 355 -1.99 4.57 -10.94
CA ASN A 355 -3.04 5.51 -11.29
C ASN A 355 -2.54 6.56 -12.31
N THR A 356 -2.13 6.09 -13.47
CA THR A 356 -1.54 6.89 -14.54
C THR A 356 -2.00 6.40 -15.92
N VAL A 357 -1.35 6.81 -17.00
CA VAL A 357 -1.68 6.38 -18.36
C VAL A 357 -0.62 5.42 -18.89
N SER A 358 -1.04 4.23 -19.33
CA SER A 358 -0.17 3.33 -20.10
C SER A 358 -0.24 3.64 -21.60
N VAL A 359 0.88 3.41 -22.30
CA VAL A 359 1.04 3.61 -23.74
C VAL A 359 1.42 2.27 -24.38
N ASP A 360 0.54 1.66 -25.20
CA ASP A 360 0.73 0.35 -25.86
C ASP A 360 1.23 -0.74 -24.90
N ASP A 361 0.78 -0.71 -23.66
CA ASP A 361 1.29 -1.58 -22.58
C ASP A 361 2.79 -1.45 -22.29
N SER A 362 3.46 -0.44 -22.84
CA SER A 362 4.85 -0.13 -22.55
C SER A 362 5.00 0.45 -21.16
N GLN A 363 6.08 0.09 -20.50
CA GLN A 363 6.47 0.72 -19.25
C GLN A 363 7.21 2.02 -19.51
N TYR A 364 7.01 3.01 -18.65
CA TYR A 364 7.87 4.18 -18.64
C TYR A 364 9.31 3.78 -18.27
N PRO A 365 10.32 4.59 -18.67
CA PRO A 365 11.70 4.28 -18.32
C PRO A 365 11.85 4.09 -16.81
N TRP A 366 12.22 2.90 -16.42
CA TRP A 366 12.55 2.57 -15.05
C TRP A 366 13.73 1.58 -15.05
N TRP A 367 14.21 1.17 -13.93
CA TRP A 367 15.21 0.14 -13.62
C TRP A 367 16.07 -0.40 -14.79
N GLY A 368 17.38 -0.20 -14.69
CA GLY A 368 18.36 -0.74 -15.65
C GLY A 368 18.56 0.10 -16.91
N ASP A 369 17.57 0.90 -17.31
CA ASP A 369 17.63 1.72 -18.52
C ASP A 369 17.97 3.19 -18.26
N PHE A 370 18.09 3.58 -16.99
CA PHE A 370 18.42 4.95 -16.61
C PHE A 370 19.89 5.25 -16.76
N LYS A 371 20.23 6.09 -17.73
CA LYS A 371 21.42 6.93 -17.64
C LYS A 371 21.13 8.03 -16.63
N LYS A 372 22.14 8.50 -15.88
CA LYS A 372 22.03 9.55 -14.84
C LYS A 372 21.24 10.80 -15.25
N ASN A 373 20.99 11.03 -16.53
CA ASN A 373 20.34 12.22 -17.08
C ASN A 373 18.81 12.04 -17.32
N GLU A 374 18.20 10.93 -16.92
CA GLU A 374 16.77 10.68 -17.10
C GLU A 374 15.94 10.88 -15.82
N PHE A 375 16.60 11.18 -14.71
CA PHE A 375 15.90 11.63 -13.49
C PHE A 375 15.35 13.04 -13.71
N TYR A 376 14.24 13.33 -13.06
CA TYR A 376 13.68 14.67 -13.05
C TYR A 376 13.07 14.96 -11.67
N SER A 377 13.29 16.15 -11.15
CA SER A 377 12.77 16.54 -9.86
C SER A 377 11.25 16.73 -9.95
N SER A 378 10.83 17.85 -10.49
CA SER A 378 9.41 18.17 -10.60
C SER A 378 9.02 18.43 -12.06
N ALA A 379 7.88 17.86 -12.49
CA ALA A 379 7.26 18.13 -13.80
C ALA A 379 6.16 19.20 -13.71
N ILE A 380 6.11 19.97 -12.64
CA ILE A 380 5.08 21.00 -12.41
C ILE A 380 5.23 22.11 -13.45
N GLN A 381 4.12 22.42 -14.11
CA GLN A 381 4.00 23.52 -15.07
C GLN A 381 3.24 24.70 -14.48
N SER A 382 2.22 24.42 -13.69
CA SER A 382 1.47 25.45 -12.98
C SER A 382 0.75 24.87 -11.77
N TYR A 383 0.51 25.74 -10.78
CA TYR A 383 -0.30 25.49 -9.61
C TYR A 383 -1.15 26.72 -9.31
N GLN A 384 -2.41 26.49 -8.97
CA GLN A 384 -3.34 27.51 -8.51
C GLN A 384 -4.15 26.97 -7.33
N LYS A 385 -4.41 27.82 -6.35
CA LYS A 385 -5.26 27.52 -5.21
C LYS A 385 -6.29 28.62 -5.04
N ASN A 386 -7.55 28.23 -4.84
CA ASN A 386 -8.63 29.12 -4.50
C ASN A 386 -9.52 28.42 -3.46
N ASP A 387 -9.52 28.91 -2.24
CA ASP A 387 -10.20 28.32 -1.09
C ASP A 387 -9.87 26.82 -0.94
N ASN A 388 -10.87 25.95 -1.07
CA ASN A 388 -10.73 24.49 -1.00
C ASN A 388 -10.33 23.83 -2.32
N ILE A 389 -10.19 24.61 -3.41
CA ILE A 389 -9.86 24.08 -4.72
C ILE A 389 -8.38 24.22 -5.00
N SER A 390 -7.74 23.12 -5.39
CA SER A 390 -6.37 23.10 -5.87
C SER A 390 -6.33 22.61 -7.31
N GLU A 391 -5.64 23.36 -8.19
CA GLU A 391 -5.38 22.95 -9.57
C GLU A 391 -3.88 22.79 -9.77
N VAL A 392 -3.47 21.61 -10.22
CA VAL A 392 -2.08 21.30 -10.55
C VAL A 392 -2.00 20.81 -11.98
N LYS A 393 -1.04 21.33 -12.71
CA LYS A 393 -0.68 20.88 -14.05
C LYS A 393 0.75 20.40 -14.05
N ILE A 394 0.94 19.15 -14.47
CA ILE A 394 2.25 18.53 -14.68
C ILE A 394 2.37 18.05 -16.10
N ALA A 395 3.57 18.15 -16.69
CA ALA A 395 3.78 17.72 -18.07
C ALA A 395 5.22 17.29 -18.33
N ARG A 396 5.37 16.28 -19.20
CA ARG A 396 6.68 15.79 -19.65
C ARG A 396 6.61 15.17 -21.04
N LEU A 397 7.69 15.31 -21.78
CA LEU A 397 7.96 14.51 -22.97
C LEU A 397 8.69 13.21 -22.58
N PHE A 398 8.03 12.07 -22.70
CA PHE A 398 8.62 10.74 -22.53
C PHE A 398 9.32 10.35 -23.85
N LYS A 399 10.60 10.67 -23.96
CA LYS A 399 11.36 10.56 -25.22
C LYS A 399 11.37 9.16 -25.84
N ARG A 400 11.48 8.10 -25.02
CA ARG A 400 11.46 6.72 -25.50
C ARG A 400 10.15 6.30 -26.10
N LEU A 401 9.04 6.80 -25.54
CA LEU A 401 7.69 6.56 -26.06
C LEU A 401 7.33 7.50 -27.19
N SER A 402 8.11 8.58 -27.39
CA SER A 402 7.78 9.70 -28.27
C SER A 402 6.38 10.27 -27.97
N VAL A 403 6.04 10.40 -26.68
CA VAL A 403 4.74 10.87 -26.22
C VAL A 403 4.93 12.05 -25.28
N HIS A 404 4.25 13.14 -25.54
CA HIS A 404 4.05 14.22 -24.59
C HIS A 404 2.82 13.90 -23.75
N PHE A 405 2.99 13.82 -22.44
CA PHE A 405 1.94 13.59 -21.48
C PHE A 405 1.81 14.79 -20.55
N GLU A 406 0.62 15.37 -20.51
CA GLU A 406 0.22 16.44 -19.61
C GLU A 406 -0.96 15.96 -18.77
N ARG A 407 -0.84 16.01 -17.44
CA ARG A 407 -1.92 15.75 -16.49
C ARG A 407 -2.31 17.03 -15.79
N LYS A 408 -3.60 17.39 -15.85
CA LYS A 408 -4.20 18.45 -15.05
C LYS A 408 -5.12 17.84 -14.02
N ILE A 409 -4.89 18.15 -12.76
CA ILE A 409 -5.70 17.75 -11.61
C ILE A 409 -6.48 18.97 -11.15
N TYR A 410 -7.81 18.84 -11.10
CA TYR A 410 -8.70 19.77 -10.41
C TYR A 410 -9.25 19.07 -9.17
N PHE A 411 -8.98 19.60 -8.00
CA PHE A 411 -9.34 19.00 -6.73
C PHE A 411 -10.13 19.99 -5.84
N ASP A 412 -11.45 19.87 -5.86
CA ASP A 412 -12.35 20.51 -4.90
C ASP A 412 -12.55 19.56 -3.72
N LYS A 413 -11.85 19.84 -2.65
CA LYS A 413 -11.66 18.98 -1.49
C LYS A 413 -13.01 18.65 -0.84
N GLY A 414 -13.25 17.35 -0.60
CA GLY A 414 -14.50 16.81 -0.09
C GLY A 414 -15.64 16.69 -1.10
N LYS A 415 -15.43 17.10 -2.36
CA LYS A 415 -16.51 17.12 -3.37
C LYS A 415 -16.13 16.48 -4.69
N ILE A 416 -15.10 17.00 -5.37
CA ILE A 416 -14.79 16.64 -6.75
C ILE A 416 -13.30 16.46 -6.96
N LEU A 417 -12.93 15.34 -7.55
CA LEU A 417 -11.62 15.14 -8.17
C LEU A 417 -11.83 14.98 -9.70
N ARG A 418 -11.13 15.79 -10.50
CA ARG A 418 -11.12 15.63 -11.95
C ARG A 418 -9.68 15.47 -12.44
N ILE A 419 -9.46 14.41 -13.22
CA ILE A 419 -8.19 14.10 -13.85
C ILE A 419 -8.35 14.29 -15.36
N ASN A 420 -7.62 15.25 -15.93
CA ASN A 420 -7.56 15.49 -17.36
C ASN A 420 -6.16 15.15 -17.86
N ASP A 421 -6.05 14.12 -18.67
CA ASP A 421 -4.82 13.66 -19.29
C ASP A 421 -4.83 14.01 -20.77
N SER A 422 -3.92 14.91 -21.18
CA SER A 422 -3.71 15.29 -22.58
C SER A 422 -2.46 14.57 -23.08
N LEU A 423 -2.63 13.76 -24.12
CA LEU A 423 -1.59 12.94 -24.70
C LEU A 423 -1.37 13.29 -26.16
N THR A 424 -0.11 13.39 -26.56
CA THR A 424 0.27 13.61 -27.95
C THR A 424 1.41 12.66 -28.30
N SER A 425 1.17 11.76 -29.24
CA SER A 425 2.18 10.88 -29.84
C SER A 425 2.85 11.56 -31.00
N TYR A 426 4.18 11.45 -31.07
CA TYR A 426 4.98 11.92 -32.23
C TYR A 426 5.44 10.75 -33.10
N SER A 427 4.92 9.54 -32.85
CA SER A 427 5.25 8.30 -33.59
C SER A 427 4.03 7.62 -34.22
N GLY A 428 2.95 8.36 -34.42
CA GLY A 428 1.70 7.86 -34.99
C GLY A 428 0.69 7.43 -33.92
N MET A 429 -0.34 6.72 -34.36
CA MET A 429 -1.43 6.23 -33.50
C MET A 429 -0.92 5.30 -32.44
N ARG A 430 -1.37 5.48 -31.20
CA ARG A 430 -1.00 4.69 -30.03
C ARG A 430 -2.24 4.38 -29.20
N LYS A 431 -2.18 3.27 -28.48
CA LYS A 431 -3.19 2.93 -27.49
C LYS A 431 -2.85 3.62 -26.16
N PHE A 432 -3.75 4.44 -25.66
CA PHE A 432 -3.66 5.08 -24.35
C PHE A 432 -4.72 4.52 -23.43
N ILE A 433 -4.33 4.13 -22.21
CA ILE A 433 -5.28 3.66 -21.19
C ILE A 433 -5.01 4.40 -19.89
N GLN A 434 -5.99 5.18 -19.43
CA GLN A 434 -5.99 5.85 -18.13
C GLN A 434 -6.51 4.86 -17.08
N TRP A 435 -5.71 4.61 -16.01
CA TRP A 435 -6.00 3.62 -15.00
C TRP A 435 -6.35 4.25 -13.65
N PHE A 436 -7.31 3.63 -12.92
CA PHE A 436 -7.69 3.99 -11.56
C PHE A 436 -7.91 2.74 -10.73
N HIS A 437 -7.10 2.56 -9.68
CA HIS A 437 -7.11 1.41 -8.78
C HIS A 437 -7.83 1.78 -7.49
N PHE A 438 -8.93 1.09 -7.20
CA PHE A 438 -9.72 1.35 -6.00
C PHE A 438 -9.18 0.58 -4.81
N SER A 439 -9.26 1.19 -3.61
CA SER A 439 -8.91 0.48 -2.38
C SER A 439 -9.87 -0.70 -2.14
N LEU A 440 -9.45 -1.66 -1.31
CA LEU A 440 -10.22 -2.87 -1.01
C LEU A 440 -11.55 -2.58 -0.30
N ASP A 441 -11.68 -1.40 0.29
CA ASP A 441 -12.90 -0.98 0.98
C ASP A 441 -14.03 -0.61 0.02
N PHE A 442 -13.75 -0.50 -1.29
CA PHE A 442 -14.72 -0.10 -2.29
C PHE A 442 -15.18 -1.26 -3.17
N VAL A 443 -16.48 -1.29 -3.41
CA VAL A 443 -17.11 -2.07 -4.48
C VAL A 443 -17.48 -1.09 -5.59
N VAL A 444 -17.09 -1.41 -6.82
CA VAL A 444 -17.35 -0.54 -7.98
C VAL A 444 -18.26 -1.27 -8.96
N ALA A 445 -19.27 -0.57 -9.47
CA ALA A 445 -20.20 -1.08 -10.47
C ALA A 445 -20.35 -0.12 -11.65
N LYS A 446 -20.51 -0.67 -12.85
CA LYS A 446 -20.84 0.08 -14.05
C LYS A 446 -22.34 0.35 -14.10
N ILE A 447 -22.73 1.62 -14.19
CA ILE A 447 -24.12 2.05 -14.24
C ILE A 447 -24.57 2.28 -15.70
N SER A 448 -23.70 2.92 -16.50
CA SER A 448 -23.91 3.12 -17.94
C SER A 448 -22.58 3.04 -18.69
N SER A 449 -22.60 3.32 -20.00
CA SER A 449 -21.37 3.29 -20.81
C SER A 449 -20.25 4.19 -20.29
N ASP A 450 -20.60 5.30 -19.62
CA ASP A 450 -19.69 6.34 -19.15
C ASP A 450 -19.84 6.67 -17.66
N LEU A 451 -20.65 5.89 -16.93
CA LEU A 451 -20.97 6.16 -15.52
C LEU A 451 -20.73 4.94 -14.66
N TYR A 452 -20.01 5.15 -13.55
CA TYR A 452 -19.69 4.13 -12.54
C TYR A 452 -20.02 4.66 -11.14
N LEU A 453 -20.35 3.76 -10.22
CA LEU A 453 -20.53 4.05 -8.81
C LEU A 453 -19.58 3.17 -8.00
N ALA A 454 -18.70 3.82 -7.25
CA ALA A 454 -17.92 3.16 -6.22
C ALA A 454 -18.55 3.39 -4.85
N GLN A 455 -18.62 2.35 -4.03
CA GLN A 455 -19.30 2.38 -2.74
C GLN A 455 -18.45 1.72 -1.66
N SER A 456 -18.26 2.41 -0.54
CA SER A 456 -17.76 1.87 0.72
C SER A 456 -18.84 1.85 1.80
N MET A 457 -18.49 1.63 3.07
CA MET A 457 -19.43 1.75 4.18
C MET A 457 -19.96 3.18 4.34
N ASP A 458 -19.09 4.18 4.17
CA ASP A 458 -19.40 5.57 4.53
C ASP A 458 -19.42 6.54 3.35
N LEU A 459 -18.98 6.09 2.14
CA LEU A 459 -18.91 6.93 0.97
C LEU A 459 -19.60 6.33 -0.25
N HIS A 460 -20.15 7.22 -1.07
CA HIS A 460 -20.45 6.98 -2.48
C HIS A 460 -19.54 7.86 -3.33
N VAL A 461 -18.99 7.30 -4.40
CA VAL A 461 -18.20 8.03 -5.38
C VAL A 461 -18.77 7.78 -6.76
N LEU A 462 -19.36 8.80 -7.37
CA LEU A 462 -19.87 8.73 -8.73
C LEU A 462 -18.78 9.11 -9.72
N ILE A 463 -18.48 8.22 -10.67
CA ILE A 463 -17.36 8.36 -11.59
C ILE A 463 -17.91 8.52 -12.99
N ARG A 464 -17.50 9.58 -13.67
CA ARG A 464 -17.87 9.84 -15.05
C ARG A 464 -16.64 9.82 -15.95
N THR A 465 -16.65 8.95 -16.95
CA THR A 465 -15.65 8.86 -18.03
C THR A 465 -16.14 9.59 -19.28
N PRO A 466 -15.30 9.86 -20.29
CA PRO A 466 -15.76 10.46 -21.55
C PRO A 466 -16.73 9.54 -22.30
N LYS A 467 -17.88 10.07 -22.72
CA LYS A 467 -18.95 9.28 -23.38
C LYS A 467 -18.54 8.58 -24.68
N SER A 468 -17.61 9.16 -25.43
CA SER A 468 -17.15 8.64 -26.73
C SER A 468 -15.96 7.69 -26.65
N ILE A 469 -15.47 7.41 -25.43
CA ILE A 469 -14.26 6.63 -25.19
C ILE A 469 -14.65 5.33 -24.48
N ASN A 470 -14.03 4.22 -24.88
CA ASN A 470 -14.28 2.93 -24.25
C ASN A 470 -13.81 2.95 -22.78
N SER A 471 -14.66 2.47 -21.89
CA SER A 471 -14.30 2.30 -20.48
C SER A 471 -14.82 0.99 -19.94
N TYR A 472 -14.02 0.36 -19.07
CA TYR A 472 -14.30 -0.97 -18.53
C TYR A 472 -13.77 -1.13 -17.12
N LEU A 473 -14.37 -2.05 -16.39
CA LEU A 473 -14.03 -2.38 -15.04
C LEU A 473 -13.43 -3.79 -15.00
N GLN A 474 -12.32 -3.96 -14.26
CA GLN A 474 -11.63 -5.23 -14.08
C GLN A 474 -11.36 -5.49 -12.61
N LYS A 475 -11.26 -6.76 -12.23
CA LYS A 475 -10.91 -7.18 -10.86
C LYS A 475 -10.28 -8.56 -10.88
N GLY A 476 -9.07 -8.68 -10.32
CA GLY A 476 -8.43 -9.95 -10.07
C GLY A 476 -8.14 -10.83 -11.29
N LEU A 477 -7.87 -10.20 -12.46
CA LEU A 477 -7.53 -10.93 -13.68
C LEU A 477 -6.09 -11.44 -13.63
N LYS A 478 -5.87 -12.65 -14.15
CA LYS A 478 -4.54 -13.25 -14.34
C LYS A 478 -4.21 -13.45 -15.81
N GLU A 479 -5.22 -13.67 -16.64
CA GLU A 479 -5.09 -13.88 -18.07
C GLU A 479 -5.84 -12.80 -18.87
N PRO A 480 -5.34 -12.35 -20.01
CA PRO A 480 -4.05 -12.68 -20.63
C PRO A 480 -2.85 -12.04 -19.89
N PHE A 481 -3.08 -11.20 -18.90
CA PHE A 481 -2.09 -10.55 -18.05
C PHE A 481 -2.73 -10.17 -16.70
N TYR A 482 -1.88 -10.00 -15.69
CA TYR A 482 -2.35 -9.55 -14.38
C TYR A 482 -2.96 -8.17 -14.44
N GLN A 483 -4.16 -7.98 -13.83
CA GLN A 483 -4.81 -6.68 -13.66
C GLN A 483 -5.80 -6.72 -12.50
N GLY A 484 -5.86 -5.62 -11.73
CA GLY A 484 -6.78 -5.51 -10.59
C GLY A 484 -6.35 -6.35 -9.39
N TRP A 485 -5.08 -6.26 -9.05
CA TRP A 485 -4.48 -6.87 -7.88
C TRP A 485 -3.71 -5.83 -7.07
N ILE A 486 -3.83 -5.92 -5.75
CA ILE A 486 -3.07 -5.12 -4.78
C ILE A 486 -2.29 -6.04 -3.85
N SER A 487 -1.12 -5.60 -3.42
CA SER A 487 -0.26 -6.31 -2.48
C SER A 487 0.10 -5.43 -1.30
N LEU A 488 -0.58 -5.62 -0.20
CA LEU A 488 -0.34 -4.90 1.04
C LEU A 488 0.79 -5.51 1.88
N LYS A 489 1.14 -6.77 1.61
CA LYS A 489 2.19 -7.53 2.32
C LYS A 489 2.98 -8.39 1.33
N GLU A 490 4.22 -8.72 1.72
CA GLU A 490 5.10 -9.61 0.94
C GLU A 490 4.39 -10.91 0.55
N LYS A 491 4.43 -11.25 -0.76
CA LYS A 491 3.83 -12.48 -1.34
C LYS A 491 2.33 -12.66 -1.06
N HIS A 492 1.60 -11.57 -0.78
CA HIS A 492 0.16 -11.62 -0.57
C HIS A 492 -0.57 -10.75 -1.59
N LEU A 493 -1.56 -11.32 -2.29
CA LEU A 493 -2.37 -10.66 -3.31
C LEU A 493 -3.84 -10.63 -2.92
N GLU A 494 -4.44 -9.47 -3.08
CA GLU A 494 -5.88 -9.29 -2.96
C GLU A 494 -6.46 -8.67 -4.24
N PRO A 495 -7.60 -9.17 -4.75
CA PRO A 495 -8.20 -8.61 -5.95
C PRO A 495 -8.90 -7.29 -5.65
N ASN A 496 -8.53 -6.22 -6.37
CA ASN A 496 -9.18 -4.91 -6.28
C ASN A 496 -9.82 -4.49 -7.61
N PHE A 497 -10.75 -3.55 -7.53
CA PHE A 497 -11.37 -2.98 -8.74
C PHE A 497 -10.43 -1.99 -9.41
N VAL A 498 -10.37 -2.07 -10.75
CA VAL A 498 -9.61 -1.16 -11.60
C VAL A 498 -10.49 -0.68 -12.74
N LEU A 499 -10.60 0.63 -12.89
CA LEU A 499 -11.25 1.26 -14.03
C LEU A 499 -10.20 1.61 -15.09
N GLY A 500 -10.39 1.12 -16.32
CA GLY A 500 -9.62 1.48 -17.50
C GLY A 500 -10.45 2.38 -18.43
N VAL A 501 -9.86 3.47 -18.93
CA VAL A 501 -10.43 4.37 -19.94
C VAL A 501 -9.49 4.38 -21.13
N GLU A 502 -9.90 3.76 -22.25
CA GLU A 502 -9.05 3.36 -23.35
C GLU A 502 -9.39 4.08 -24.67
N VAL A 503 -8.38 4.56 -25.37
CA VAL A 503 -8.50 5.16 -26.69
C VAL A 503 -7.28 4.85 -27.56
N ASP A 504 -7.51 4.62 -28.87
CA ASP A 504 -6.47 4.57 -29.88
C ASP A 504 -6.47 5.88 -30.65
N ASP A 505 -5.39 6.69 -30.52
CA ASP A 505 -5.29 8.01 -31.16
C ASP A 505 -3.82 8.47 -31.25
N GLU A 506 -3.55 9.47 -32.07
CA GLU A 506 -2.29 10.23 -32.05
C GLU A 506 -2.34 11.36 -31.03
N LYS A 507 -3.54 11.92 -30.78
CA LYS A 507 -3.75 13.00 -29.82
C LYS A 507 -5.12 12.90 -29.17
N CYS A 508 -5.16 12.76 -27.87
CA CYS A 508 -6.40 12.64 -27.13
C CYS A 508 -6.40 13.42 -25.80
N ILE A 509 -7.59 13.60 -25.26
CA ILE A 509 -7.83 14.08 -23.91
C ILE A 509 -8.73 13.07 -23.19
N LEU A 510 -8.23 12.48 -22.13
CA LEU A 510 -8.98 11.59 -21.23
C LEU A 510 -9.37 12.39 -19.99
N SER A 511 -10.69 12.60 -19.78
CA SER A 511 -11.21 13.39 -18.68
C SER A 511 -12.12 12.52 -17.80
N THR A 512 -11.62 12.12 -16.65
CA THR A 512 -12.39 11.35 -15.65
C THR A 512 -12.69 12.23 -14.45
N THR A 513 -13.96 12.24 -14.04
CA THR A 513 -14.43 13.04 -12.88
C THR A 513 -15.00 12.12 -11.82
N PHE A 514 -14.59 12.34 -10.57
CA PHE A 514 -15.07 11.66 -9.39
C PHE A 514 -15.83 12.67 -8.52
N ASN A 515 -17.05 12.33 -8.12
CA ASN A 515 -17.84 13.14 -7.21
C ASN A 515 -18.10 12.32 -5.95
N VAL A 516 -17.74 12.87 -4.79
CA VAL A 516 -17.77 12.17 -3.50
C VAL A 516 -18.98 12.61 -2.71
N PHE A 517 -19.67 11.65 -2.11
CA PHE A 517 -20.85 11.88 -1.26
C PHE A 517 -20.68 11.05 0.01
N PRO A 518 -20.51 11.70 1.19
CA PRO A 518 -20.53 10.99 2.45
C PRO A 518 -21.93 10.45 2.72
N LYS A 519 -22.01 9.22 3.22
CA LYS A 519 -23.25 8.64 3.75
C LYS A 519 -23.49 9.19 5.15
N THR A 520 -23.82 10.47 5.29
CA THR A 520 -24.03 11.08 6.60
C THR A 520 -25.44 10.87 7.10
N ASN A 521 -25.57 10.54 8.40
CA ASN A 521 -26.81 10.60 9.16
C ASN A 521 -27.23 12.05 9.56
N LYS A 522 -26.59 13.07 8.98
CA LYS A 522 -26.87 14.49 9.24
C LYS A 522 -27.06 15.23 7.92
N LEU A 523 -28.27 15.18 7.44
CA LEU A 523 -28.74 15.97 6.28
C LEU A 523 -28.89 17.48 6.57
N ASP A 524 -28.52 17.96 7.75
CA ASP A 524 -28.81 19.33 8.20
C ASP A 524 -27.77 20.38 7.77
N GLU A 525 -26.69 20.01 7.04
CA GLU A 525 -25.59 20.94 6.67
C GLU A 525 -25.33 21.10 5.17
N LEU A 526 -26.21 20.59 4.29
CA LEU A 526 -26.08 20.80 2.83
C LEU A 526 -27.18 21.73 2.30
N ASP A 527 -27.22 22.95 2.84
CA ASP A 527 -28.21 23.99 2.48
C ASP A 527 -27.93 24.72 1.15
N GLU A 528 -27.02 24.28 0.29
CA GLU A 528 -26.71 24.97 -0.97
C GLU A 528 -26.77 24.06 -2.21
N LEU A 529 -27.78 23.20 -2.34
CA LEU A 529 -28.18 22.71 -3.65
C LEU A 529 -29.56 23.31 -3.96
N ASP A 530 -29.59 24.20 -4.95
CA ASP A 530 -30.80 24.86 -5.43
C ASP A 530 -31.98 23.89 -5.47
N SER A 531 -32.88 24.12 -4.58
CA SER A 531 -34.01 23.29 -4.23
C SER A 531 -35.04 23.22 -5.36
N ILE A 532 -35.26 22.02 -5.88
CA ILE A 532 -36.57 21.69 -6.45
C ILE A 532 -37.53 21.50 -5.28
N PRO A 533 -38.70 22.15 -5.24
CA PRO A 533 -39.64 22.04 -4.13
C PRO A 533 -40.02 20.57 -3.87
N SER A 534 -40.04 20.16 -2.61
CA SER A 534 -40.17 18.75 -2.15
C SER A 534 -41.37 17.99 -2.74
N SER A 535 -42.48 18.64 -2.97
CA SER A 535 -43.69 18.03 -3.60
C SER A 535 -43.51 17.68 -5.08
N ASN A 536 -42.59 18.35 -5.78
CA ASN A 536 -42.29 18.09 -7.20
C ASN A 536 -41.24 16.98 -7.37
N GLN A 537 -40.35 16.80 -6.40
CA GLN A 537 -39.34 15.75 -6.46
C GLN A 537 -39.96 14.35 -6.49
N LEU A 538 -40.88 14.07 -5.59
CA LEU A 538 -41.56 12.79 -5.53
C LEU A 538 -42.29 12.44 -6.81
N SER A 539 -43.04 13.38 -7.40
CA SER A 539 -43.71 13.20 -8.70
C SER A 539 -42.74 13.01 -9.85
N TYR A 540 -41.64 13.74 -9.86
CA TYR A 540 -40.59 13.63 -10.84
C TYR A 540 -39.95 12.22 -10.84
N PHE A 541 -39.57 11.69 -9.69
CA PHE A 541 -38.99 10.36 -9.56
C PHE A 541 -39.99 9.27 -9.89
N LYS A 542 -41.24 9.37 -9.45
CA LYS A 542 -42.29 8.44 -9.84
C LYS A 542 -42.49 8.36 -11.34
N ASN A 543 -42.48 9.50 -12.03
CA ASN A 543 -42.63 9.55 -13.49
C ASN A 543 -41.38 8.93 -14.21
N LYS A 544 -40.18 9.23 -13.73
CA LYS A 544 -38.96 8.59 -14.28
C LYS A 544 -38.93 7.09 -14.03
N PHE A 545 -39.32 6.66 -12.85
CA PHE A 545 -39.37 5.23 -12.51
C PHE A 545 -40.43 4.47 -13.33
N ASN A 546 -41.62 5.04 -13.48
CA ASN A 546 -42.67 4.49 -14.35
C ASN A 546 -42.18 4.41 -15.81
N ARG A 547 -41.51 5.45 -16.32
CA ARG A 547 -40.93 5.43 -17.67
C ARG A 547 -39.87 4.35 -17.81
N PHE A 548 -39.07 4.08 -16.78
CA PHE A 548 -38.13 2.95 -16.77
C PHE A 548 -38.85 1.62 -16.84
N ILE A 549 -39.91 1.41 -16.04
CA ILE A 549 -40.72 0.19 -16.07
C ILE A 549 -41.32 -0.01 -17.47
N ASP A 550 -41.81 1.04 -18.12
CA ASP A 550 -42.49 0.96 -19.40
C ASP A 550 -41.53 0.78 -20.59
N THR A 551 -40.32 1.31 -20.52
CA THR A 551 -39.42 1.40 -21.67
C THR A 551 -38.15 0.57 -21.54
N GLY A 552 -37.81 0.10 -20.32
CA GLY A 552 -36.53 -0.56 -20.03
C GLY A 552 -35.30 0.37 -20.16
N ILE A 553 -35.51 1.67 -20.48
CA ILE A 553 -34.43 2.63 -20.65
C ILE A 553 -34.18 3.32 -19.31
N TYR A 554 -32.95 3.18 -18.80
CA TYR A 554 -32.53 3.83 -17.55
C TYR A 554 -32.68 5.35 -17.63
N PRO A 555 -33.63 5.97 -16.92
CA PRO A 555 -33.95 7.39 -17.09
C PRO A 555 -33.24 8.30 -16.08
N PHE A 556 -32.50 7.72 -15.11
CA PHE A 556 -31.90 8.47 -14.02
C PHE A 556 -30.52 8.96 -14.42
N ASP A 557 -30.33 10.26 -14.29
CA ASP A 557 -28.98 10.87 -14.40
C ASP A 557 -28.34 11.01 -13.00
N LYS A 558 -27.18 11.64 -12.96
CA LYS A 558 -26.43 11.86 -11.74
C LYS A 558 -27.23 12.60 -10.66
N ASN A 559 -27.84 13.71 -11.03
CA ASN A 559 -28.61 14.54 -10.11
C ASN A 559 -29.79 13.75 -9.53
N ASP A 560 -30.37 12.85 -10.31
CA ASP A 560 -31.47 11.99 -9.87
C ASP A 560 -31.04 11.03 -8.79
N ILE A 561 -29.88 10.38 -8.95
CA ILE A 561 -29.33 9.45 -7.94
C ILE A 561 -28.98 10.20 -6.67
N ASP A 562 -28.37 11.38 -6.78
CA ASP A 562 -28.04 12.23 -5.63
C ASP A 562 -29.30 12.68 -4.89
N ASN A 563 -30.31 13.10 -5.63
CA ASN A 563 -31.60 13.50 -5.07
C ASN A 563 -32.35 12.32 -4.44
N LEU A 564 -32.31 11.12 -5.04
CA LEU A 564 -32.87 9.91 -4.43
C LEU A 564 -32.19 9.56 -3.12
N ASN A 565 -30.86 9.68 -3.05
CA ASN A 565 -30.11 9.42 -1.83
C ASN A 565 -30.30 10.50 -0.76
N SER A 566 -30.60 11.74 -1.16
CA SER A 566 -30.86 12.88 -0.25
C SER A 566 -32.32 13.04 0.15
N MET A 567 -33.25 12.26 -0.41
CA MET A 567 -34.65 12.29 -0.01
C MET A 567 -34.83 12.09 1.49
N ARG A 568 -35.66 12.89 2.13
CA ARG A 568 -36.04 12.68 3.52
C ARG A 568 -36.78 11.35 3.69
N ASN A 569 -36.72 10.78 4.88
CA ASN A 569 -37.33 9.47 5.15
C ASN A 569 -38.83 9.41 4.84
N ASP A 570 -39.59 10.48 5.11
CA ASP A 570 -41.00 10.56 4.80
C ASP A 570 -41.28 10.61 3.28
N GLU A 571 -40.48 11.31 2.52
CA GLU A 571 -40.56 11.36 1.05
C GLU A 571 -40.15 10.02 0.42
N TRP A 572 -39.10 9.41 0.93
CA TRP A 572 -38.68 8.07 0.50
C TRP A 572 -39.76 7.03 0.84
N MET A 573 -40.35 7.11 2.03
CA MET A 573 -41.48 6.24 2.42
C MET A 573 -42.68 6.44 1.51
N ALA A 574 -43.01 7.66 1.12
CA ALA A 574 -44.07 7.93 0.18
C ALA A 574 -43.77 7.43 -1.24
N PHE A 575 -42.49 7.47 -1.67
CA PHE A 575 -42.03 6.88 -2.92
C PHE A 575 -42.09 5.35 -2.91
N THR A 576 -41.59 4.71 -1.85
CA THR A 576 -41.55 3.27 -1.71
C THR A 576 -42.88 2.63 -1.42
N ASN A 577 -43.76 3.30 -0.70
CA ASN A 577 -45.15 2.84 -0.46
C ASN A 577 -45.99 2.76 -1.75
N HIS A 578 -45.61 3.47 -2.79
CA HIS A 578 -46.22 3.32 -4.11
C HIS A 578 -45.90 1.99 -4.77
N TYR A 579 -44.74 1.43 -4.46
CA TYR A 579 -44.21 0.15 -5.03
C TYR A 579 -44.21 -0.98 -4.01
N ALA A 580 -44.44 -0.72 -2.73
CA ALA A 580 -44.54 -1.72 -1.68
C ALA A 580 -46.01 -2.15 -1.48
N VAL A 581 -46.28 -3.43 -1.62
CA VAL A 581 -47.59 -3.99 -1.32
C VAL A 581 -47.88 -3.82 0.16
N ASN A 582 -48.96 -3.08 0.49
CA ASN A 582 -49.63 -2.90 1.79
C ASN A 582 -48.94 -3.52 3.02
N ALA A 583 -48.06 -2.78 3.68
CA ALA A 583 -47.42 -3.19 4.92
C ALA A 583 -48.20 -2.63 6.12
N ASN A 584 -49.26 -3.30 6.56
CA ASN A 584 -50.01 -2.82 7.73
C ASN A 584 -49.57 -3.41 9.07
N THR A 585 -48.79 -4.48 9.15
CA THR A 585 -48.70 -5.27 10.39
C THR A 585 -47.34 -5.90 10.71
N GLY A 586 -46.19 -5.37 10.25
CA GLY A 586 -44.92 -6.03 10.57
C GLY A 586 -43.68 -5.39 9.95
N LEU A 587 -42.59 -6.12 9.87
CA LEU A 587 -41.43 -5.76 9.08
C LEU A 587 -41.69 -6.12 7.60
N GLU A 588 -41.78 -5.10 6.76
CA GLU A 588 -41.76 -5.29 5.31
C GLU A 588 -40.38 -4.96 4.76
N VAL A 589 -39.91 -5.79 3.85
CA VAL A 589 -38.64 -5.66 3.16
C VAL A 589 -38.91 -5.77 1.69
N SER A 590 -38.35 -4.88 0.90
CA SER A 590 -38.47 -4.90 -0.55
C SER A 590 -37.15 -4.45 -1.18
N GLY A 591 -37.03 -4.73 -2.45
CA GLY A 591 -35.88 -4.27 -3.22
C GLY A 591 -36.08 -4.50 -4.70
N PHE A 592 -35.46 -3.67 -5.49
CA PHE A 592 -35.42 -3.83 -6.93
C PHE A 592 -33.99 -3.62 -7.44
N ARG A 593 -33.72 -4.09 -8.63
CA ARG A 593 -32.41 -4.04 -9.25
C ARG A 593 -32.41 -3.20 -10.51
N VAL A 594 -31.38 -2.38 -10.66
CA VAL A 594 -31.10 -1.62 -11.88
C VAL A 594 -29.62 -1.82 -12.23
N GLY A 595 -29.31 -2.48 -13.35
CA GLY A 595 -27.94 -2.85 -13.68
C GLY A 595 -27.32 -3.68 -12.54
N GLU A 596 -26.17 -3.30 -12.06
CA GLU A 596 -25.46 -3.94 -10.94
C GLU A 596 -25.83 -3.36 -9.57
N ALA A 597 -26.73 -2.37 -9.51
CA ALA A 597 -27.15 -1.74 -8.27
C ALA A 597 -28.47 -2.34 -7.77
N PHE A 598 -28.48 -2.75 -6.49
CA PHE A 598 -29.63 -3.26 -5.77
C PHE A 598 -30.11 -2.21 -4.76
N PHE A 599 -31.30 -1.69 -4.98
CA PHE A 599 -31.96 -0.73 -4.10
C PHE A 599 -32.80 -1.52 -3.11
N LEU A 600 -32.48 -1.43 -1.82
CA LEU A 600 -33.10 -2.20 -0.75
C LEU A 600 -33.72 -1.26 0.25
N PHE A 601 -34.90 -1.60 0.77
CA PHE A 601 -35.56 -0.82 1.81
C PHE A 601 -36.41 -1.70 2.72
N ALA A 602 -36.62 -1.21 3.95
CA ALA A 602 -37.43 -1.87 4.96
C ALA A 602 -38.39 -0.89 5.61
N ILE A 603 -39.55 -1.36 5.95
CA ILE A 603 -40.58 -0.63 6.72
C ILE A 603 -40.85 -1.42 7.98
N ALA A 604 -40.68 -0.78 9.14
CA ALA A 604 -41.00 -1.38 10.43
C ALA A 604 -42.35 -0.80 10.93
N GLY A 605 -43.38 -1.60 10.96
CA GLY A 605 -44.71 -1.20 11.44
C GLY A 605 -44.75 -1.09 12.96
N ASN A 606 -45.67 -0.28 13.46
CA ASN A 606 -45.86 0.01 14.91
C ASN A 606 -46.19 -1.26 15.73
N GLU A 607 -46.76 -2.30 15.10
CA GLU A 607 -47.13 -3.55 15.77
C GLU A 607 -45.91 -4.39 16.19
N LEU A 608 -44.69 -4.07 15.73
CA LEU A 608 -43.47 -4.75 16.16
C LEU A 608 -43.08 -4.43 17.61
N HIS A 609 -43.67 -3.40 18.20
CA HIS A 609 -43.40 -2.96 19.58
C HIS A 609 -41.90 -2.82 19.86
N LEU A 610 -41.18 -2.14 18.96
CA LEU A 610 -39.76 -1.88 19.09
C LEU A 610 -39.52 -0.70 20.04
N LYS A 611 -38.45 -0.75 20.83
CA LYS A 611 -38.18 0.26 21.87
C LYS A 611 -36.92 1.10 21.55
N GLY A 612 -37.09 2.42 21.73
CA GLY A 612 -35.97 3.36 21.57
C GLY A 612 -35.50 3.51 20.12
N SER A 613 -34.22 3.72 19.91
CA SER A 613 -33.64 3.85 18.57
C SER A 613 -33.70 2.53 17.80
N ILE A 614 -34.06 2.61 16.53
CA ILE A 614 -34.22 1.47 15.63
C ILE A 614 -33.07 1.48 14.63
N SER A 615 -32.48 0.33 14.37
CA SER A 615 -31.45 0.11 13.35
C SER A 615 -31.88 -0.94 12.33
N PHE A 616 -31.48 -0.75 11.08
CA PHE A 616 -31.79 -1.64 9.97
C PHE A 616 -30.52 -2.24 9.40
N ALA A 617 -30.62 -3.51 8.95
CA ALA A 617 -29.57 -4.18 8.20
C ALA A 617 -30.17 -4.96 7.02
N PHE A 618 -29.41 -5.11 5.95
CA PHE A 618 -29.83 -5.82 4.76
C PHE A 618 -28.78 -6.84 4.33
N TYR A 619 -29.24 -8.05 4.02
CA TYR A 619 -28.43 -9.09 3.38
C TYR A 619 -28.99 -9.38 2.01
N LEU A 620 -28.15 -9.28 0.98
CA LEU A 620 -28.47 -9.78 -0.34
C LEU A 620 -27.99 -11.23 -0.42
N MET A 621 -28.88 -12.13 -0.81
CA MET A 621 -28.69 -13.58 -0.79
C MET A 621 -28.85 -14.17 -2.20
N SER A 622 -28.12 -15.25 -2.53
CA SER A 622 -28.35 -16.09 -3.70
C SER A 622 -28.11 -17.55 -3.33
N GLY A 623 -29.04 -18.43 -3.66
CA GLY A 623 -28.92 -19.87 -3.36
C GLY A 623 -28.70 -20.22 -1.88
N GLY A 624 -29.08 -19.32 -0.95
CA GLY A 624 -28.84 -19.47 0.49
C GLY A 624 -27.55 -18.84 1.00
N GLU A 625 -26.65 -18.39 0.14
CA GLU A 625 -25.41 -17.72 0.49
C GLU A 625 -25.57 -16.19 0.51
N LYS A 626 -24.76 -15.52 1.35
CA LYS A 626 -24.74 -14.05 1.43
C LYS A 626 -23.82 -13.47 0.34
N ILE A 627 -24.39 -12.68 -0.55
CA ILE A 627 -23.65 -11.98 -1.61
C ILE A 627 -23.10 -10.67 -1.08
N ARG A 628 -23.95 -9.88 -0.38
CA ARG A 628 -23.62 -8.57 0.19
C ARG A 628 -24.34 -8.35 1.51
N ILE A 629 -23.76 -7.52 2.37
CA ILE A 629 -24.30 -7.18 3.68
C ILE A 629 -24.19 -5.66 3.86
N GLN A 630 -25.33 -5.05 4.23
CA GLN A 630 -25.36 -3.74 4.88
C GLN A 630 -25.63 -4.00 6.37
N TRP A 631 -24.65 -3.68 7.21
CA TRP A 631 -24.79 -3.79 8.66
C TRP A 631 -25.75 -2.74 9.22
N TYR A 632 -26.15 -2.91 10.46
CA TYR A 632 -27.12 -2.05 11.14
C TYR A 632 -26.78 -0.57 11.03
N SER A 633 -27.73 0.21 10.51
CA SER A 633 -27.70 1.66 10.42
C SER A 633 -29.06 2.22 10.83
N SER A 634 -29.17 3.50 11.14
CA SER A 634 -30.44 4.17 11.39
C SER A 634 -31.29 4.29 10.14
N GLU A 635 -30.69 4.15 8.95
CA GLU A 635 -31.37 4.27 7.68
C GLU A 635 -32.12 3.00 7.31
N PRO A 636 -33.44 3.09 6.98
CA PRO A 636 -34.25 1.96 6.57
C PRO A 636 -34.05 1.54 5.11
N ARG A 637 -32.98 1.99 4.47
CA ARG A 637 -32.68 1.80 3.06
C ARG A 637 -31.19 1.70 2.80
N CYS A 638 -30.81 1.07 1.70
CA CYS A 638 -29.45 1.09 1.17
C CYS A 638 -29.41 0.74 -0.31
N VAL A 639 -28.34 1.15 -0.96
CA VAL A 639 -27.99 0.69 -2.32
C VAL A 639 -26.77 -0.23 -2.20
N LEU A 640 -26.90 -1.47 -2.64
CA LEU A 640 -25.82 -2.44 -2.68
C LEU A 640 -25.40 -2.71 -4.12
N LEU A 641 -24.11 -2.62 -4.39
CA LEU A 641 -23.53 -2.92 -5.68
C LEU A 641 -23.09 -4.38 -5.73
N VAL A 642 -23.47 -5.09 -6.78
CA VAL A 642 -23.10 -6.49 -7.03
C VAL A 642 -22.60 -6.59 -8.46
N PRO A 643 -21.32 -6.36 -8.70
CA PRO A 643 -20.70 -6.60 -10.00
C PRO A 643 -20.86 -8.09 -10.37
N ASP A 644 -21.00 -8.36 -11.67
CA ASP A 644 -21.13 -9.72 -12.21
C ASP A 644 -22.33 -10.53 -11.65
N TYR A 645 -23.40 -9.84 -11.26
CA TYR A 645 -24.60 -10.48 -10.70
C TYR A 645 -25.22 -11.55 -11.61
N GLN A 646 -24.89 -11.58 -12.91
CA GLN A 646 -25.41 -12.56 -13.87
C GLN A 646 -25.09 -14.02 -13.50
N GLY A 647 -24.06 -14.22 -12.68
CA GLY A 647 -23.73 -15.54 -12.12
C GLY A 647 -24.63 -16.00 -10.97
N TYR A 648 -25.42 -15.09 -10.37
CA TYR A 648 -26.24 -15.37 -9.21
C TYR A 648 -27.69 -15.73 -9.62
N LYS A 649 -28.23 -16.76 -8.99
CA LYS A 649 -29.61 -17.22 -9.22
C LYS A 649 -30.45 -17.02 -7.96
N ASP A 650 -31.77 -16.82 -8.12
CA ASP A 650 -32.72 -16.65 -7.02
C ASP A 650 -32.26 -15.62 -5.98
N ILE A 651 -32.00 -14.38 -6.45
CA ILE A 651 -31.52 -13.30 -5.59
C ILE A 651 -32.66 -12.83 -4.67
N ARG A 652 -32.38 -12.78 -3.37
CA ARG A 652 -33.32 -12.39 -2.33
C ARG A 652 -32.72 -11.37 -1.40
N VAL A 653 -33.55 -10.50 -0.83
CA VAL A 653 -33.17 -9.61 0.25
C VAL A 653 -33.67 -10.15 1.58
N VAL A 654 -32.80 -10.18 2.59
CA VAL A 654 -33.18 -10.39 3.99
C VAL A 654 -32.95 -9.08 4.73
N GLY A 655 -34.03 -8.41 5.07
CA GLY A 655 -33.98 -7.21 5.90
C GLY A 655 -34.12 -7.56 7.37
N PHE A 656 -33.43 -6.80 8.20
CA PHE A 656 -33.46 -6.91 9.66
C PHE A 656 -33.79 -5.57 10.26
N VAL A 657 -34.55 -5.58 11.35
CA VAL A 657 -34.71 -4.44 12.24
C VAL A 657 -34.33 -4.85 13.65
N MET A 658 -33.62 -3.97 14.34
CA MET A 658 -33.18 -4.18 15.73
C MET A 658 -33.45 -2.91 16.54
N ASP A 659 -33.99 -3.04 17.73
CA ASP A 659 -34.22 -1.93 18.67
C ASP A 659 -33.04 -1.74 19.65
N SER A 660 -33.10 -0.70 20.45
CA SER A 660 -32.07 -0.37 21.45
C SER A 660 -31.92 -1.42 22.57
N THR A 661 -32.88 -2.35 22.71
CA THR A 661 -32.81 -3.48 23.67
C THR A 661 -32.15 -4.73 23.07
N GLY A 662 -31.80 -4.71 21.77
CA GLY A 662 -31.29 -5.85 21.04
C GLY A 662 -32.36 -6.80 20.49
N LYS A 663 -33.66 -6.45 20.61
CA LYS A 663 -34.76 -7.21 20.00
C LYS A 663 -34.62 -7.13 18.48
N LYS A 664 -34.47 -8.28 17.82
CA LYS A 664 -34.21 -8.40 16.39
C LYS A 664 -35.33 -9.14 15.66
N ILE A 665 -35.80 -8.58 14.56
CA ILE A 665 -36.79 -9.17 13.67
C ILE A 665 -36.22 -9.18 12.26
N SER A 666 -36.50 -10.21 11.47
CA SER A 666 -36.04 -10.31 10.07
C SER A 666 -37.15 -10.77 9.15
N LYS A 667 -37.07 -10.36 7.89
CA LYS A 667 -37.95 -10.81 6.80
C LYS A 667 -37.15 -11.06 5.53
N ASN A 668 -37.53 -12.08 4.78
CA ASN A 668 -36.92 -12.51 3.54
C ASN A 668 -37.90 -12.32 2.38
N ARG A 669 -37.43 -11.68 1.28
CA ARG A 669 -38.23 -11.48 0.06
C ARG A 669 -37.39 -11.69 -1.20
N PRO A 670 -37.96 -12.23 -2.29
CA PRO A 670 -37.32 -12.22 -3.59
C PRO A 670 -37.14 -10.77 -4.06
N ILE A 671 -36.07 -10.52 -4.81
CA ILE A 671 -35.83 -9.23 -5.46
C ILE A 671 -36.57 -9.24 -6.80
N GLU A 672 -37.38 -8.22 -7.04
CA GLU A 672 -37.97 -7.99 -8.34
C GLU A 672 -36.87 -7.57 -9.33
N THR A 673 -36.69 -8.36 -10.38
CA THR A 673 -35.72 -8.06 -11.45
C THR A 673 -36.46 -7.40 -12.59
N PHE A 674 -36.16 -6.13 -12.83
CA PHE A 674 -36.49 -5.51 -14.09
C PHE A 674 -35.40 -5.86 -15.09
N SER A 675 -35.67 -6.76 -16.03
CA SER A 675 -34.77 -7.03 -17.14
C SER A 675 -34.72 -5.81 -18.07
N ILE A 676 -33.51 -5.29 -18.30
CA ILE A 676 -33.23 -4.28 -19.31
C ILE A 676 -33.20 -4.96 -20.67
#